data_4a53d23f17eaf96158d195358f653fa2
#
_entry.id   4a53d23f17eaf96158d195358f653fa2
#
_cell.length_a   1.000
_cell.length_b   1.000
_cell.length_c   1.000
_cell.angle_alpha   90.00
_cell.angle_beta   90.00
_cell.angle_gamma   90.00
#
_symmetry.space_group_name_H-M   'P 1'
#
loop_
_entity.id
_entity.type
_entity.pdbx_description
1 polymer ?
#
loop_
_entity_poly.entity_id
_entity_poly.type
_entity_poly.pdbx_seq_one_letter_code
_entity_poly.pdbx_strand_id
1 'polypeptide(L)'
;MNTGTRNSSIAGPSRRYGRRTVLVLAIATALAATTVETAIGAAGSAAAAQVRIHDGRVDIPVRGGTATIDPATLKAEARTADGRTLLLSAPAAQAPGKPTGLTVTDQGATWSYQGKGLKAKARAEHGRLLVTFTATGGNTSLQWPVTATDPAAEAIQFPRGEGLSVPVGDRFWNSADGGLVGEEQDISSQLSMPMWGYSLRSGQHGVSYITPTDIGSSLTFTSQGGRLRATAAHEFARGKGTQEYTVAFSLTDGSPVAPAADYRNWLSEHGQLGSLSEKIKRNPETGKLLGAFHAYAWGGARTASGVKRLKELGVSRLWLGYDADMAPMSSADVKAAKAAGYLVGPYDSFANGRPKSADTPPNSVWPDDVYPKFCVQRSDGTPQPGFHKQGCYLSSQAFEQAEPAKHYLADRSRSLVANGANSYFLDVDAAGELFRDFDEKHPMTMAQDRINRLARMRRLADGTYDPSAKRRNPLVLGSESAVSWANEVLAYDHGSGTPVDGRLWAMETGHFDSRVDEPKDDGAWGGYAPEQAAATFFKPVRVDDFKPEHRARVADALKAMYDPAYRVPLYETALHGSLVNAERWELPFGKLPDQKRDRALLAMLYNTPLNFVLSDKDPRNERNLRELAALQKYFAPLHQAAGTQRLTSFRWLTGDHSVQRTVFGDGTLTVTANFGAKTHDGLPGGCVDARLKGRSGAQRMCPGKVIS
;
A
#
# COMPACT_ATOMS: atom_id res chain seq x y z
N MET A 1 -61.39 -39.66 18.22
CA MET A 1 -62.70 -38.97 18.20
C MET A 1 -62.45 -37.70 17.40
N ASN A 2 -62.75 -37.80 16.15
CA ASN A 2 -63.87 -37.25 15.36
C ASN A 2 -63.96 -35.72 15.53
N THR A 3 -63.83 -35.03 14.53
CA THR A 3 -64.40 -34.63 13.24
C THR A 3 -64.30 -33.09 13.22
N GLY A 4 -64.17 -32.37 12.20
CA GLY A 4 -64.49 -32.47 10.82
C GLY A 4 -64.21 -31.13 10.14
N THR A 5 -63.98 -31.27 8.91
CA THR A 5 -63.93 -30.38 7.75
C THR A 5 -64.89 -29.18 7.74
N ARG A 6 -64.44 -28.04 7.15
CA ARG A 6 -65.17 -27.44 6.00
C ARG A 6 -64.32 -26.41 5.25
N ASN A 7 -64.24 -26.61 3.96
CA ASN A 7 -63.84 -25.68 2.89
C ASN A 7 -64.75 -24.45 2.82
N SER A 8 -64.20 -23.31 2.46
CA SER A 8 -64.89 -22.37 1.58
C SER A 8 -63.86 -21.55 0.80
N SER A 9 -63.87 -21.78 -0.48
CA SER A 9 -63.27 -20.99 -1.56
C SER A 9 -63.99 -19.65 -1.74
N ILE A 10 -63.21 -18.55 -1.85
CA ILE A 10 -63.71 -17.36 -2.56
C ILE A 10 -62.58 -16.88 -3.48
N ALA A 11 -62.94 -16.77 -4.76
CA ALA A 11 -62.10 -16.38 -5.87
C ALA A 11 -62.09 -14.86 -6.09
N GLY A 12 -60.98 -14.37 -6.58
CA GLY A 12 -60.79 -13.26 -7.49
C GLY A 12 -60.43 -11.89 -6.88
N PRO A 13 -59.89 -10.95 -7.66
CA PRO A 13 -59.48 -11.03 -9.05
C PRO A 13 -58.02 -10.60 -9.33
N SER A 14 -57.54 -11.05 -10.43
CA SER A 14 -56.25 -10.71 -11.06
C SER A 14 -56.12 -9.21 -11.38
N ARG A 15 -55.05 -8.57 -10.91
CA ARG A 15 -54.57 -7.29 -11.45
C ARG A 15 -53.31 -7.51 -12.28
N ARG A 16 -53.43 -7.24 -13.56
CA ARG A 16 -52.35 -7.15 -14.55
C ARG A 16 -51.47 -5.94 -14.21
N TYR A 17 -50.19 -6.16 -14.01
CA TYR A 17 -49.21 -5.08 -14.00
C TYR A 17 -48.74 -4.80 -15.42
N GLY A 18 -49.14 -3.64 -15.97
CA GLY A 18 -48.68 -3.10 -17.22
C GLY A 18 -47.22 -2.64 -17.12
N ARG A 19 -46.44 -3.02 -18.14
CA ARG A 19 -45.09 -2.45 -18.36
C ARG A 19 -45.21 -0.98 -18.65
N ARG A 20 -44.61 -0.13 -17.80
CA ARG A 20 -44.38 1.29 -18.10
C ARG A 20 -42.99 1.42 -18.72
N THR A 21 -42.97 1.71 -20.01
CA THR A 21 -41.80 2.20 -20.73
C THR A 21 -41.51 3.61 -20.27
N VAL A 22 -40.32 3.85 -19.73
CA VAL A 22 -39.85 5.20 -19.39
C VAL A 22 -39.17 5.77 -20.62
N LEU A 23 -39.82 6.78 -21.21
CA LEU A 23 -39.29 7.60 -22.29
C LEU A 23 -38.39 8.66 -21.68
N VAL A 24 -37.07 8.61 -21.96
CA VAL A 24 -36.12 9.67 -21.55
C VAL A 24 -36.18 10.76 -22.63
N LEU A 25 -36.69 11.90 -22.24
CA LEU A 25 -36.70 13.12 -23.06
C LEU A 25 -35.36 13.84 -22.88
N ALA A 26 -34.54 13.88 -23.92
CA ALA A 26 -33.35 14.69 -23.98
C ALA A 26 -33.73 16.12 -24.32
N ILE A 27 -33.51 17.06 -23.40
CA ILE A 27 -33.62 18.47 -23.63
C ILE A 27 -32.27 19.00 -24.12
N ALA A 28 -32.18 19.36 -25.39
CA ALA A 28 -31.04 20.03 -25.98
C ALA A 28 -31.17 21.53 -25.71
N THR A 29 -30.33 22.08 -24.88
CA THR A 29 -30.14 23.56 -24.74
C THR A 29 -29.05 23.99 -25.71
N ALA A 30 -29.45 24.70 -26.76
CA ALA A 30 -28.54 25.36 -27.69
C ALA A 30 -27.99 26.66 -27.03
N LEU A 31 -26.67 26.67 -26.77
CA LEU A 31 -25.93 27.93 -26.53
C LEU A 31 -25.26 28.32 -27.84
N ALA A 32 -25.60 29.49 -28.35
CA ALA A 32 -24.94 30.11 -29.47
C ALA A 32 -23.52 30.52 -29.08
N ALA A 33 -22.52 29.87 -29.69
CA ALA A 33 -21.12 30.31 -29.61
C ALA A 33 -20.78 31.01 -30.93
N THR A 34 -20.38 32.24 -30.82
CA THR A 34 -19.82 33.08 -31.89
C THR A 34 -18.51 32.45 -32.39
N THR A 35 -18.49 32.08 -33.67
CA THR A 35 -17.33 31.59 -34.38
C THR A 35 -16.32 32.72 -34.62
N VAL A 36 -15.13 32.55 -34.03
CA VAL A 36 -13.91 33.21 -34.50
C VAL A 36 -13.22 32.20 -35.43
N GLU A 37 -13.32 32.41 -36.72
CA GLU A 37 -12.54 31.69 -37.72
C GLU A 37 -11.08 32.12 -37.64
N THR A 38 -10.23 31.30 -37.00
CA THR A 38 -8.80 31.29 -37.21
C THR A 38 -8.47 30.17 -38.20
N ALA A 39 -7.99 30.58 -39.38
CA ALA A 39 -7.48 29.67 -40.40
C ALA A 39 -6.36 28.81 -39.82
N ILE A 40 -6.66 27.54 -39.54
CA ILE A 40 -5.64 26.52 -39.27
C ILE A 40 -5.40 25.80 -40.61
N GLY A 41 -4.19 26.01 -41.13
CA GLY A 41 -3.68 25.33 -42.30
C GLY A 41 -3.80 23.81 -42.17
N ALA A 42 -4.13 23.16 -43.25
CA ALA A 42 -4.27 21.71 -43.41
C ALA A 42 -3.04 20.98 -42.84
N ALA A 43 -3.12 20.55 -41.58
CA ALA A 43 -2.23 19.50 -41.06
C ALA A 43 -2.72 18.20 -41.67
N GLY A 44 -1.89 17.59 -42.51
CA GLY A 44 -2.16 16.29 -43.11
C GLY A 44 -2.56 15.30 -42.02
N SER A 45 -3.64 14.59 -42.26
CA SER A 45 -4.09 13.45 -41.47
C SER A 45 -2.91 12.46 -41.36
N ALA A 46 -2.18 12.52 -40.24
CA ALA A 46 -1.26 11.43 -39.90
C ALA A 46 -2.09 10.18 -39.75
N ALA A 47 -1.95 9.24 -40.68
CA ALA A 47 -2.59 7.92 -40.60
C ALA A 47 -2.33 7.36 -39.20
N ALA A 48 -3.40 6.97 -38.47
CA ALA A 48 -3.26 6.37 -37.15
C ALA A 48 -2.24 5.23 -37.26
N ALA A 49 -1.16 5.32 -36.50
CA ALA A 49 -0.10 4.32 -36.56
C ALA A 49 -0.71 2.96 -36.23
N GLN A 50 -0.65 2.02 -37.16
CA GLN A 50 -1.24 0.69 -37.01
C GLN A 50 -0.21 -0.28 -36.45
N VAL A 51 -0.69 -1.33 -35.75
CA VAL A 51 0.13 -2.48 -35.39
C VAL A 51 0.68 -3.16 -36.64
N ARG A 52 1.97 -3.45 -36.69
CA ARG A 52 2.65 -4.02 -37.87
C ARG A 52 3.59 -5.15 -37.49
N ILE A 53 3.81 -6.08 -38.41
CA ILE A 53 4.89 -7.04 -38.32
C ILE A 53 6.01 -6.58 -39.28
N HIS A 54 7.22 -6.52 -38.75
CA HIS A 54 8.44 -6.23 -39.50
C HIS A 54 9.52 -7.20 -39.06
N ASP A 55 10.09 -7.98 -39.98
CA ASP A 55 11.11 -9.01 -39.72
C ASP A 55 10.78 -9.95 -38.53
N GLY A 56 9.52 -10.39 -38.42
CA GLY A 56 9.06 -11.27 -37.35
C GLY A 56 8.87 -10.58 -36.00
N ARG A 57 9.10 -9.26 -35.91
CA ARG A 57 8.86 -8.41 -34.74
C ARG A 57 7.52 -7.71 -34.87
N VAL A 58 6.97 -7.29 -33.75
CA VAL A 58 5.68 -6.60 -33.67
C VAL A 58 5.90 -5.16 -33.23
N ASP A 59 5.52 -4.21 -34.08
CA ASP A 59 5.51 -2.79 -33.80
C ASP A 59 4.14 -2.34 -33.33
N ILE A 60 4.07 -1.70 -32.18
CA ILE A 60 2.84 -1.24 -31.52
C ILE A 60 2.99 0.26 -31.18
N PRO A 61 2.10 1.12 -31.68
CA PRO A 61 2.09 2.52 -31.33
C PRO A 61 1.77 2.69 -29.83
N VAL A 62 2.58 3.51 -29.12
CA VAL A 62 2.37 3.85 -27.72
C VAL A 62 2.46 5.37 -27.54
N ARG A 63 2.04 5.87 -26.38
CA ARG A 63 2.20 7.29 -26.09
C ARG A 63 3.68 7.68 -26.11
N GLY A 64 4.03 8.64 -26.95
CA GLY A 64 5.40 9.16 -27.06
C GLY A 64 6.31 8.35 -27.98
N GLY A 65 5.82 7.34 -28.72
CA GLY A 65 6.66 6.58 -29.65
C GLY A 65 6.04 5.31 -30.23
N THR A 66 6.91 4.39 -30.62
CA THR A 66 6.53 3.05 -31.10
C THR A 66 7.31 2.02 -30.29
N ALA A 67 6.62 1.07 -29.70
CA ALA A 67 7.23 -0.08 -29.04
C ALA A 67 7.34 -1.25 -30.02
N THR A 68 8.47 -1.95 -29.98
CA THR A 68 8.76 -3.14 -30.78
C THR A 68 9.04 -4.32 -29.86
N ILE A 69 8.35 -5.44 -30.05
CA ILE A 69 8.61 -6.70 -29.34
C ILE A 69 9.01 -7.80 -30.32
N ASP A 70 10.03 -8.56 -29.97
CA ASP A 70 10.47 -9.76 -30.66
C ASP A 70 9.83 -10.99 -29.99
N PRO A 71 8.86 -11.66 -30.62
CA PRO A 71 8.23 -12.86 -30.08
C PRO A 71 9.19 -14.02 -29.79
N ALA A 72 10.32 -14.11 -30.50
CA ALA A 72 11.25 -15.23 -30.34
C ALA A 72 12.11 -15.11 -29.06
N THR A 73 12.50 -13.90 -28.72
CA THR A 73 13.41 -13.62 -27.60
C THR A 73 12.72 -12.88 -26.44
N LEU A 74 11.55 -12.31 -26.68
CA LEU A 74 10.85 -11.37 -25.81
C LEU A 74 11.67 -10.08 -25.53
N LYS A 75 12.70 -9.78 -26.33
CA LYS A 75 13.32 -8.45 -26.34
C LYS A 75 12.24 -7.42 -26.67
N ALA A 76 12.15 -6.37 -25.87
CA ALA A 76 11.23 -5.27 -26.12
C ALA A 76 12.00 -3.95 -26.05
N GLU A 77 11.78 -3.07 -27.02
CA GLU A 77 12.37 -1.74 -27.08
C GLU A 77 11.33 -0.73 -27.56
N ALA A 78 11.56 0.55 -27.32
CA ALA A 78 10.70 1.60 -27.82
C ALA A 78 11.53 2.71 -28.46
N ARG A 79 11.08 3.18 -29.62
CA ARG A 79 11.62 4.37 -30.26
C ARG A 79 10.72 5.56 -29.90
N THR A 80 11.29 6.51 -29.17
CA THR A 80 10.59 7.72 -28.76
C THR A 80 10.38 8.69 -29.94
N ALA A 81 9.49 9.65 -29.79
CA ALA A 81 9.19 10.64 -30.83
C ALA A 81 10.39 11.53 -31.19
N ASP A 82 11.31 11.74 -30.25
CA ASP A 82 12.59 12.45 -30.45
C ASP A 82 13.70 11.55 -31.05
N GLY A 83 13.35 10.30 -31.41
CA GLY A 83 14.22 9.36 -32.11
C GLY A 83 15.13 8.51 -31.26
N ARG A 84 15.06 8.59 -29.93
CA ARG A 84 15.83 7.76 -29.01
C ARG A 84 15.26 6.35 -28.92
N THR A 85 16.11 5.34 -28.79
CA THR A 85 15.70 3.97 -28.49
C THR A 85 15.90 3.68 -27.00
N LEU A 86 14.85 3.19 -26.33
CA LEU A 86 14.82 2.76 -24.93
C LEU A 86 14.64 1.25 -24.89
N LEU A 87 15.42 0.58 -24.05
CA LEU A 87 15.31 -0.87 -23.88
C LEU A 87 14.24 -1.20 -22.81
N LEU A 88 13.05 -1.56 -23.24
CA LEU A 88 11.94 -1.94 -22.33
C LEU A 88 12.24 -3.27 -21.62
N SER A 89 12.79 -4.25 -22.34
CA SER A 89 13.26 -5.53 -21.77
C SER A 89 14.40 -6.07 -22.59
N ALA A 90 15.46 -6.52 -21.93
CA ALA A 90 16.41 -7.44 -22.58
C ALA A 90 15.70 -8.76 -22.94
N PRO A 91 16.28 -9.63 -23.77
CA PRO A 91 15.76 -10.98 -24.00
C PRO A 91 15.44 -11.69 -22.69
N ALA A 92 14.38 -12.47 -22.66
CA ALA A 92 14.06 -13.32 -21.51
C ALA A 92 15.24 -14.23 -21.18
N ALA A 93 15.52 -14.44 -19.88
CA ALA A 93 16.65 -15.27 -19.43
C ALA A 93 16.57 -16.70 -19.99
N GLN A 94 15.35 -17.21 -20.14
CA GLN A 94 15.06 -18.45 -20.87
C GLN A 94 14.00 -18.13 -21.93
N ALA A 95 14.36 -18.30 -23.21
CA ALA A 95 13.41 -18.12 -24.29
C ALA A 95 12.21 -19.05 -24.08
N PRO A 96 10.97 -18.56 -24.24
CA PRO A 96 9.77 -19.36 -24.01
C PRO A 96 9.56 -20.43 -25.11
N GLY A 97 10.40 -20.46 -26.14
CA GLY A 97 10.33 -21.38 -27.26
C GLY A 97 10.14 -20.67 -28.60
N LYS A 98 9.99 -21.46 -29.67
CA LYS A 98 9.72 -20.89 -31.00
C LYS A 98 8.30 -20.35 -31.07
N PRO A 99 8.09 -19.08 -31.44
CA PRO A 99 6.75 -18.54 -31.63
C PRO A 99 6.08 -19.16 -32.86
N THR A 100 4.79 -19.38 -32.75
CA THR A 100 3.93 -19.92 -33.83
C THR A 100 2.62 -19.15 -33.91
N GLY A 101 2.01 -19.09 -35.09
CA GLY A 101 0.70 -18.45 -35.26
C GLY A 101 0.70 -16.94 -35.01
N LEU A 102 1.82 -16.26 -35.32
CA LEU A 102 1.88 -14.81 -35.20
C LEU A 102 0.88 -14.16 -36.15
N THR A 103 -0.10 -13.49 -35.58
CA THR A 103 -1.15 -12.77 -36.30
C THR A 103 -1.31 -11.35 -35.74
N VAL A 104 -1.66 -10.42 -36.63
CA VAL A 104 -1.94 -9.02 -36.28
C VAL A 104 -3.41 -8.73 -36.53
N THR A 105 -4.01 -7.98 -35.63
CA THR A 105 -5.34 -7.39 -35.73
C THR A 105 -5.24 -5.90 -35.46
N ASP A 106 -6.33 -5.15 -35.70
CA ASP A 106 -6.36 -3.71 -35.37
C ASP A 106 -6.15 -3.44 -33.86
N GLN A 107 -6.29 -4.45 -33.00
CA GLN A 107 -6.16 -4.34 -31.55
C GLN A 107 -4.82 -4.83 -31.01
N GLY A 108 -3.90 -5.35 -31.84
CA GLY A 108 -2.63 -5.89 -31.40
C GLY A 108 -2.18 -7.12 -32.16
N ALA A 109 -1.22 -7.85 -31.57
CA ALA A 109 -0.70 -9.10 -32.12
C ALA A 109 -0.85 -10.24 -31.12
N THR A 110 -1.00 -11.48 -31.65
CA THR A 110 -1.06 -12.70 -30.85
C THR A 110 -0.16 -13.77 -31.41
N TRP A 111 0.41 -14.59 -30.56
CA TRP A 111 1.22 -15.78 -30.91
C TRP A 111 1.19 -16.82 -29.81
N SER A 112 1.72 -18.00 -30.07
CA SER A 112 1.78 -19.10 -29.11
C SER A 112 3.16 -19.71 -29.06
N TYR A 113 3.51 -20.34 -27.93
CA TYR A 113 4.74 -21.10 -27.75
C TYR A 113 4.41 -22.59 -27.59
N GLN A 114 4.78 -23.39 -28.59
CA GLN A 114 4.62 -24.84 -28.51
C GLN A 114 5.56 -25.42 -27.43
N GLY A 115 5.06 -26.42 -26.71
CA GLY A 115 5.83 -27.11 -25.66
C GLY A 115 5.79 -26.46 -24.28
N LYS A 116 5.44 -25.19 -24.17
CA LYS A 116 5.23 -24.49 -22.89
C LYS A 116 3.76 -24.22 -22.57
N GLY A 117 2.84 -24.46 -23.51
CA GLY A 117 1.41 -24.18 -23.32
C GLY A 117 1.12 -22.71 -23.03
N LEU A 118 1.93 -21.79 -23.57
CA LEU A 118 1.76 -20.36 -23.39
C LEU A 118 1.22 -19.71 -24.67
N LYS A 119 0.24 -18.84 -24.51
CA LYS A 119 -0.21 -17.87 -25.54
C LYS A 119 0.19 -16.49 -25.09
N ALA A 120 0.58 -15.66 -26.05
CA ALA A 120 0.94 -14.25 -25.80
C ALA A 120 0.05 -13.34 -26.64
N LYS A 121 -0.28 -12.18 -26.07
CA LYS A 121 -0.97 -11.06 -26.73
C LYS A 121 -0.26 -9.78 -26.41
N ALA A 122 0.11 -9.01 -27.43
CA ALA A 122 0.66 -7.66 -27.27
C ALA A 122 -0.30 -6.64 -27.89
N ARG A 123 -0.65 -5.56 -27.15
CA ARG A 123 -1.57 -4.52 -27.59
C ARG A 123 -1.24 -3.16 -27.01
N ALA A 124 -1.75 -2.11 -27.61
CA ALA A 124 -1.77 -0.79 -27.01
C ALA A 124 -3.04 -0.61 -26.16
N GLU A 125 -2.89 -0.01 -24.98
CA GLU A 125 -4.02 0.37 -24.12
C GLU A 125 -3.66 1.64 -23.33
N HIS A 126 -4.48 2.67 -23.40
CA HIS A 126 -4.24 3.97 -22.79
C HIS A 126 -2.87 4.57 -23.09
N GLY A 127 -2.27 4.21 -24.23
CA GLY A 127 -0.95 4.63 -24.65
C GLY A 127 0.22 3.83 -24.08
N ARG A 128 -0.05 2.70 -23.43
CA ARG A 128 0.94 1.72 -22.94
C ARG A 128 1.05 0.53 -23.87
N LEU A 129 2.20 -0.12 -23.91
CA LEU A 129 2.33 -1.47 -24.45
C LEU A 129 1.91 -2.45 -23.35
N LEU A 130 0.87 -3.26 -23.57
CA LEU A 130 0.51 -4.38 -22.72
C LEU A 130 0.91 -5.68 -23.39
N VAL A 131 1.63 -6.53 -22.64
CA VAL A 131 1.94 -7.90 -23.05
C VAL A 131 1.36 -8.85 -22.03
N THR A 132 0.43 -9.69 -22.49
CA THR A 132 -0.27 -10.67 -21.66
C THR A 132 0.11 -12.08 -22.10
N PHE A 133 0.50 -12.91 -21.17
CA PHE A 133 0.72 -14.35 -21.35
C PHE A 133 -0.40 -15.11 -20.65
N THR A 134 -0.91 -16.16 -21.29
CA THR A 134 -1.93 -17.04 -20.72
C THR A 134 -1.43 -18.48 -20.80
N ALA A 135 -1.39 -19.18 -19.67
CA ALA A 135 -1.07 -20.60 -19.64
C ALA A 135 -2.27 -21.45 -20.02
N THR A 136 -2.10 -22.34 -21.01
CA THR A 136 -3.14 -23.28 -21.47
C THR A 136 -2.95 -24.69 -20.91
N GLY A 137 -1.83 -24.98 -20.25
CA GLY A 137 -1.42 -26.26 -19.70
C GLY A 137 -1.15 -26.23 -18.20
N GLY A 138 -0.39 -27.20 -17.73
CA GLY A 138 0.00 -27.33 -16.33
C GLY A 138 0.86 -26.17 -15.80
N ASN A 139 1.39 -26.34 -14.59
CA ASN A 139 2.26 -25.34 -13.94
C ASN A 139 3.50 -25.06 -14.79
N THR A 140 3.76 -23.78 -15.03
CA THR A 140 4.95 -23.28 -15.74
C THR A 140 5.32 -21.92 -15.16
N SER A 141 6.49 -21.41 -15.54
CA SER A 141 6.95 -20.08 -15.12
C SER A 141 7.54 -19.31 -16.30
N LEU A 142 7.57 -17.99 -16.18
CA LEU A 142 8.20 -17.08 -17.14
C LEU A 142 9.02 -16.04 -16.37
N GLN A 143 10.30 -15.89 -16.72
CA GLN A 143 11.18 -14.85 -16.19
C GLN A 143 11.32 -13.73 -17.24
N TRP A 144 10.46 -12.73 -17.13
CA TRP A 144 10.37 -11.59 -18.02
C TRP A 144 9.41 -10.52 -17.45
N PRO A 145 9.66 -9.21 -17.62
CA PRO A 145 10.77 -8.57 -18.34
C PRO A 145 12.09 -8.55 -17.55
N VAL A 146 13.20 -8.40 -18.27
CA VAL A 146 14.55 -8.14 -17.73
C VAL A 146 14.87 -6.66 -17.95
N THR A 147 14.93 -5.89 -16.88
CA THR A 147 14.87 -4.43 -16.91
C THR A 147 16.13 -3.77 -16.37
N ALA A 148 16.30 -2.47 -16.63
CA ALA A 148 17.49 -1.66 -16.28
C ALA A 148 18.82 -2.18 -16.87
N THR A 149 18.76 -2.92 -17.96
CA THR A 149 19.92 -3.42 -18.69
C THR A 149 20.47 -2.41 -19.73
N ASP A 150 19.76 -1.31 -19.96
CA ASP A 150 20.21 -0.22 -20.79
C ASP A 150 21.52 0.36 -20.23
N PRO A 151 22.60 0.49 -21.04
CA PRO A 151 23.84 1.10 -20.58
C PRO A 151 23.68 2.52 -20.02
N ALA A 152 22.66 3.25 -20.48
CA ALA A 152 22.31 4.58 -19.99
C ALA A 152 21.39 4.56 -18.76
N ALA A 153 20.94 3.40 -18.25
CA ALA A 153 20.16 3.33 -17.03
C ALA A 153 20.92 3.97 -15.87
N GLU A 154 20.26 4.83 -15.12
CA GLU A 154 20.83 5.57 -13.99
C GLU A 154 20.37 5.02 -12.66
N ALA A 155 19.06 4.88 -12.47
CA ALA A 155 18.48 4.40 -11.23
C ALA A 155 17.26 3.50 -11.50
N ILE A 156 17.00 2.56 -10.57
CA ILE A 156 15.79 1.75 -10.54
C ILE A 156 14.89 2.30 -9.43
N GLN A 157 13.61 2.50 -9.76
CA GLN A 157 12.58 2.91 -8.82
C GLN A 157 11.66 1.73 -8.53
N PHE A 158 11.44 1.42 -7.25
CA PHE A 158 10.54 0.34 -6.82
C PHE A 158 9.94 0.63 -5.45
N PRO A 159 8.70 0.19 -5.18
CA PRO A 159 7.93 0.57 -4.00
C PRO A 159 8.16 -0.39 -2.83
N ARG A 160 9.39 -0.48 -2.35
CA ARG A 160 9.72 -1.11 -1.08
C ARG A 160 9.36 -0.15 0.04
N GLY A 161 8.28 -0.44 0.78
CA GLY A 161 7.64 0.54 1.66
C GLY A 161 7.14 1.75 0.87
N GLU A 162 7.48 2.96 1.31
CA GLU A 162 7.15 4.22 0.64
C GLU A 162 7.73 4.30 -0.77
N GLY A 163 8.97 3.89 -0.93
CA GLY A 163 9.63 3.82 -2.23
C GLY A 163 11.11 4.16 -2.18
N LEU A 164 11.83 3.58 -3.11
CA LEU A 164 13.27 3.75 -3.31
C LEU A 164 13.56 4.14 -4.76
N SER A 165 14.57 4.99 -4.95
CA SER A 165 15.25 5.22 -6.22
C SER A 165 16.73 4.91 -6.01
N VAL A 166 17.18 3.78 -6.56
CA VAL A 166 18.49 3.21 -6.30
C VAL A 166 19.35 3.38 -7.54
N PRO A 167 20.47 4.14 -7.49
CA PRO A 167 21.40 4.23 -8.60
C PRO A 167 21.94 2.85 -8.96
N VAL A 168 21.88 2.49 -10.25
CA VAL A 168 22.25 1.13 -10.68
C VAL A 168 23.72 0.81 -10.42
N GLY A 169 24.61 1.80 -10.32
CA GLY A 169 26.03 1.64 -10.03
C GLY A 169 26.42 1.86 -8.56
N ASP A 170 25.46 2.02 -7.66
CA ASP A 170 25.73 2.27 -6.25
C ASP A 170 26.33 1.03 -5.58
N ARG A 171 27.46 1.19 -4.88
CA ARG A 171 28.20 0.07 -4.29
C ARG A 171 27.47 -0.59 -3.13
N PHE A 172 26.78 0.18 -2.30
CA PHE A 172 26.01 -0.33 -1.18
C PHE A 172 24.87 -1.24 -1.67
N TRP A 173 24.09 -0.77 -2.64
CA TRP A 173 22.96 -1.52 -3.20
C TRP A 173 23.37 -2.69 -4.11
N ASN A 174 24.60 -2.68 -4.65
CA ASN A 174 25.17 -3.81 -5.39
C ASN A 174 25.85 -4.86 -4.49
N SER A 175 25.87 -4.66 -3.19
CA SER A 175 26.37 -5.59 -2.19
C SER A 175 25.25 -6.25 -1.38
N ALA A 176 25.60 -7.22 -0.55
CA ALA A 176 24.67 -7.83 0.41
C ALA A 176 24.20 -6.82 1.50
N ASP A 177 25.00 -5.78 1.78
CA ASP A 177 24.72 -4.80 2.84
C ASP A 177 23.43 -4.01 2.55
N GLY A 178 23.11 -3.76 1.27
CA GLY A 178 21.86 -3.14 0.84
C GLY A 178 20.61 -4.00 1.03
N GLY A 179 20.77 -5.31 1.26
CA GLY A 179 19.65 -6.24 1.46
C GLY A 179 18.71 -6.31 0.24
N LEU A 180 19.29 -6.29 -0.98
CA LEU A 180 18.52 -6.27 -2.22
C LEU A 180 18.99 -7.34 -3.22
N VAL A 181 20.30 -7.47 -3.43
CA VAL A 181 20.87 -8.39 -4.42
C VAL A 181 20.68 -9.83 -3.98
N GLY A 182 20.09 -10.64 -4.86
CA GLY A 182 19.78 -12.05 -4.60
C GLY A 182 18.46 -12.28 -3.88
N GLU A 183 17.81 -11.23 -3.39
CA GLU A 183 16.50 -11.32 -2.78
C GLU A 183 15.40 -11.33 -3.85
N GLU A 184 14.48 -12.27 -3.73
CA GLU A 184 13.24 -12.28 -4.51
C GLU A 184 12.15 -11.55 -3.73
N GLN A 185 11.56 -10.53 -4.35
CA GLN A 185 10.48 -9.74 -3.76
C GLN A 185 9.16 -10.22 -4.36
N ASP A 186 8.29 -10.85 -3.58
CA ASP A 186 6.91 -11.11 -3.98
C ASP A 186 6.18 -9.77 -4.21
N ILE A 187 5.65 -9.60 -5.42
CA ILE A 187 5.04 -8.32 -5.83
C ILE A 187 3.73 -8.08 -5.08
N SER A 188 3.02 -9.14 -4.70
CA SER A 188 1.72 -9.01 -4.03
C SER A 188 1.83 -8.66 -2.54
N SER A 189 2.95 -8.96 -1.89
CA SER A 189 3.12 -8.86 -0.44
C SER A 189 4.34 -8.07 0.03
N GLN A 190 5.46 -8.11 -0.70
CA GLN A 190 6.71 -7.45 -0.30
C GLN A 190 6.95 -6.10 -0.99
N LEU A 191 6.19 -5.81 -2.04
CA LEU A 191 6.09 -4.48 -2.62
C LEU A 191 4.74 -3.86 -2.26
N SER A 192 4.72 -2.55 -1.95
CA SER A 192 3.48 -1.85 -1.62
C SER A 192 2.56 -1.65 -2.82
N MET A 193 3.09 -1.76 -4.02
CA MET A 193 2.38 -1.59 -5.30
C MET A 193 2.98 -2.49 -6.37
N PRO A 194 2.19 -3.03 -7.31
CA PRO A 194 2.68 -3.93 -8.37
C PRO A 194 3.30 -3.16 -9.53
N MET A 195 4.30 -2.33 -9.24
CA MET A 195 4.97 -1.51 -10.26
C MET A 195 6.45 -1.31 -9.93
N TRP A 196 7.25 -1.00 -10.94
CA TRP A 196 8.63 -0.51 -10.82
C TRP A 196 8.97 0.32 -12.06
N GLY A 197 10.17 0.86 -12.09
CA GLY A 197 10.65 1.57 -13.26
C GLY A 197 12.16 1.78 -13.24
N TYR A 198 12.67 2.38 -14.28
CA TYR A 198 14.02 2.90 -14.28
C TYR A 198 14.11 4.23 -15.03
N SER A 199 15.05 5.07 -14.63
CA SER A 199 15.37 6.34 -15.29
C SER A 199 16.69 6.26 -16.01
N LEU A 200 16.86 7.13 -17.03
CA LEU A 200 18.10 7.28 -17.77
C LEU A 200 18.89 8.49 -17.31
N ARG A 201 20.23 8.46 -17.49
CA ARG A 201 21.17 9.53 -17.09
C ARG A 201 20.83 10.92 -17.59
N SER A 202 20.07 11.04 -18.67
CA SER A 202 19.61 12.35 -19.14
C SER A 202 18.56 13.00 -18.23
N GLY A 203 17.92 12.21 -17.35
CA GLY A 203 16.78 12.66 -16.52
C GLY A 203 15.54 13.02 -17.32
N GLN A 204 15.55 12.82 -18.66
CA GLN A 204 14.46 13.18 -19.55
C GLN A 204 13.60 11.98 -19.97
N HIS A 205 14.11 10.78 -19.79
CA HIS A 205 13.47 9.53 -20.18
C HIS A 205 13.58 8.48 -19.09
N GLY A 206 12.53 7.67 -19.00
CA GLY A 206 12.46 6.49 -18.16
C GLY A 206 11.45 5.51 -18.71
N VAL A 207 11.34 4.37 -18.04
CA VAL A 207 10.35 3.34 -18.34
C VAL A 207 9.64 2.95 -17.05
N SER A 208 8.33 2.89 -17.12
CA SER A 208 7.46 2.35 -16.06
C SER A 208 6.96 0.97 -16.44
N TYR A 209 6.83 0.11 -15.46
CA TYR A 209 6.30 -1.24 -15.54
C TYR A 209 5.19 -1.39 -14.50
N ILE A 210 4.05 -1.95 -14.92
CA ILE A 210 2.95 -2.30 -14.03
C ILE A 210 2.57 -3.76 -14.31
N THR A 211 2.46 -4.58 -13.26
CA THR A 211 1.94 -5.93 -13.38
C THR A 211 0.64 -6.09 -12.60
N PRO A 212 -0.53 -5.87 -13.25
CA PRO A 212 -1.82 -5.99 -12.58
C PRO A 212 -2.13 -7.42 -12.12
N THR A 213 -1.40 -8.40 -12.64
CA THR A 213 -1.43 -9.81 -12.23
C THR A 213 -0.32 -10.07 -11.19
N ASP A 214 -0.39 -9.38 -10.07
CA ASP A 214 0.63 -9.36 -9.03
C ASP A 214 0.78 -10.69 -8.27
N ILE A 215 -0.32 -11.41 -8.02
CA ILE A 215 -0.31 -12.71 -7.34
C ILE A 215 0.46 -13.74 -8.16
N GLY A 216 1.46 -14.36 -7.52
CA GLY A 216 2.37 -15.30 -8.19
C GLY A 216 3.44 -14.63 -9.05
N SER A 217 3.58 -13.30 -8.93
CA SER A 217 4.62 -12.53 -9.58
C SER A 217 5.69 -12.09 -8.58
N SER A 218 6.94 -12.05 -9.01
CA SER A 218 8.08 -11.63 -8.21
C SER A 218 9.01 -10.71 -8.99
N LEU A 219 9.84 -9.95 -8.26
CA LEU A 219 10.89 -9.10 -8.79
C LEU A 219 12.20 -9.45 -8.09
N THR A 220 13.19 -9.90 -8.86
CA THR A 220 14.51 -10.27 -8.35
C THR A 220 15.55 -9.25 -8.83
N PHE A 221 16.39 -8.80 -7.90
CA PHE A 221 17.49 -7.89 -8.19
C PHE A 221 18.80 -8.66 -8.27
N THR A 222 19.59 -8.38 -9.32
CA THR A 222 20.91 -8.97 -9.51
C THR A 222 21.93 -7.88 -9.80
N SER A 223 23.19 -8.11 -9.41
CA SER A 223 24.32 -7.26 -9.76
C SER A 223 25.14 -7.92 -10.85
N GLN A 224 25.32 -7.25 -11.98
CA GLN A 224 26.17 -7.72 -13.07
C GLN A 224 27.14 -6.62 -13.50
N GLY A 225 28.43 -6.87 -13.36
CA GLY A 225 29.47 -5.88 -13.63
C GLY A 225 29.35 -4.63 -12.74
N GLY A 226 28.92 -4.80 -11.48
CA GLY A 226 28.70 -3.71 -10.53
C GLY A 226 27.48 -2.83 -10.87
N ARG A 227 26.53 -3.34 -11.66
CA ARG A 227 25.30 -2.63 -12.01
C ARG A 227 24.07 -3.47 -11.67
N LEU A 228 23.13 -2.88 -10.95
CA LEU A 228 21.84 -3.51 -10.63
C LEU A 228 20.98 -3.69 -11.87
N ARG A 229 20.28 -4.80 -11.89
CA ARG A 229 19.22 -5.14 -12.84
C ARG A 229 18.04 -5.72 -12.08
N ALA A 230 16.85 -5.62 -12.64
CA ALA A 230 15.65 -6.24 -12.09
C ALA A 230 15.03 -7.18 -13.13
N THR A 231 14.70 -8.39 -12.70
CA THR A 231 14.00 -9.40 -13.51
C THR A 231 12.69 -9.73 -12.84
N ALA A 232 11.58 -9.52 -13.56
CA ALA A 232 10.29 -9.98 -13.09
C ALA A 232 10.08 -11.45 -13.48
N ALA A 233 9.34 -12.17 -12.65
CA ALA A 233 8.94 -13.55 -12.91
C ALA A 233 7.47 -13.76 -12.55
N HIS A 234 6.85 -14.78 -13.18
CA HIS A 234 5.50 -15.18 -12.85
C HIS A 234 5.37 -16.70 -12.87
N GLU A 235 4.69 -17.23 -11.87
CA GLU A 235 4.33 -18.64 -11.76
C GLU A 235 2.89 -18.85 -12.23
N PHE A 236 2.72 -19.57 -13.34
CA PHE A 236 1.40 -19.97 -13.84
C PHE A 236 0.94 -21.20 -13.08
N ALA A 237 -0.03 -21.07 -12.22
CA ALA A 237 -0.54 -22.16 -11.40
C ALA A 237 -2.07 -22.08 -11.27
N ARG A 238 -2.78 -23.02 -11.90
CA ARG A 238 -4.23 -23.05 -11.93
C ARG A 238 -4.86 -22.98 -10.53
N GLY A 239 -4.34 -23.77 -9.61
CA GLY A 239 -4.83 -23.79 -8.23
C GLY A 239 -4.51 -22.54 -7.40
N LYS A 240 -3.59 -21.67 -7.85
CA LYS A 240 -3.33 -20.37 -7.24
C LYS A 240 -4.15 -19.24 -7.88
N GLY A 241 -4.80 -19.49 -9.03
CA GLY A 241 -5.50 -18.46 -9.80
C GLY A 241 -4.57 -17.58 -10.63
N THR A 242 -3.38 -18.08 -10.99
CA THR A 242 -2.31 -17.29 -11.65
C THR A 242 -2.07 -17.77 -13.09
N GLN A 243 -3.12 -18.08 -13.86
CA GLN A 243 -2.97 -18.52 -15.26
C GLN A 243 -2.63 -17.40 -16.24
N GLU A 244 -2.76 -16.15 -15.82
CA GLU A 244 -2.48 -14.98 -16.63
C GLU A 244 -1.37 -14.15 -16.04
N TYR A 245 -0.49 -13.63 -16.89
CA TYR A 245 0.56 -12.69 -16.54
C TYR A 245 0.55 -11.51 -17.51
N THR A 246 0.31 -10.33 -17.01
CA THR A 246 0.30 -9.08 -17.80
C THR A 246 1.34 -8.13 -17.27
N VAL A 247 2.11 -7.54 -18.20
CA VAL A 247 3.00 -6.41 -17.92
C VAL A 247 2.61 -5.26 -18.85
N ALA A 248 2.36 -4.10 -18.28
CA ALA A 248 2.18 -2.84 -19.00
C ALA A 248 3.46 -2.01 -18.92
N PHE A 249 3.86 -1.47 -20.06
CA PHE A 249 5.07 -0.64 -20.22
C PHE A 249 4.67 0.77 -20.63
N SER A 250 5.24 1.78 -19.98
CA SER A 250 5.06 3.18 -20.36
C SER A 250 6.40 3.87 -20.55
N LEU A 251 6.46 4.77 -21.52
CA LEU A 251 7.56 5.75 -21.64
C LEU A 251 7.27 6.91 -20.69
N THR A 252 8.26 7.29 -19.89
CA THR A 252 8.11 8.34 -18.87
C THR A 252 9.18 9.44 -19.02
N ASP A 253 9.03 10.51 -18.27
CA ASP A 253 9.91 11.68 -18.29
C ASP A 253 11.21 11.53 -17.49
N GLY A 254 11.48 10.34 -16.94
CA GLY A 254 12.68 10.08 -16.14
C GLY A 254 12.65 10.62 -14.72
N SER A 255 11.57 11.24 -14.28
CA SER A 255 11.37 11.61 -12.87
C SER A 255 11.43 10.37 -11.98
N PRO A 256 12.06 10.44 -10.79
CA PRO A 256 12.13 9.29 -9.88
C PRO A 256 10.78 8.80 -9.37
N VAL A 257 9.71 9.59 -9.53
CA VAL A 257 8.34 9.22 -9.16
C VAL A 257 7.44 8.94 -10.36
N ALA A 258 7.98 9.03 -11.59
CA ALA A 258 7.21 8.79 -12.80
C ALA A 258 6.53 7.40 -12.86
N PRO A 259 7.16 6.30 -12.41
CA PRO A 259 6.49 4.99 -12.37
C PRO A 259 5.24 4.98 -11.47
N ALA A 260 5.29 5.66 -10.33
CA ALA A 260 4.15 5.76 -9.42
C ALA A 260 3.05 6.69 -9.96
N ALA A 261 3.42 7.75 -10.66
CA ALA A 261 2.46 8.61 -11.34
C ALA A 261 1.73 7.86 -12.47
N ASP A 262 2.44 7.01 -13.21
CA ASP A 262 1.86 6.13 -14.21
C ASP A 262 0.92 5.08 -13.58
N TYR A 263 1.33 4.50 -12.44
CA TYR A 263 0.48 3.56 -11.70
C TYR A 263 -0.79 4.21 -11.15
N ARG A 264 -0.72 5.46 -10.67
CA ARG A 264 -1.91 6.23 -10.29
C ARG A 264 -2.88 6.41 -11.46
N ASN A 265 -2.36 6.73 -12.65
CA ASN A 265 -3.17 6.83 -13.86
C ASN A 265 -3.81 5.47 -14.19
N TRP A 266 -3.05 4.37 -14.09
CA TRP A 266 -3.58 3.02 -14.25
C TRP A 266 -4.77 2.74 -13.32
N LEU A 267 -4.60 2.99 -12.02
CA LEU A 267 -5.68 2.82 -11.03
C LEU A 267 -6.91 3.65 -11.39
N SER A 268 -6.73 4.90 -11.82
CA SER A 268 -7.81 5.79 -12.22
C SER A 268 -8.54 5.28 -13.49
N GLU A 269 -7.77 4.86 -14.50
CA GLU A 269 -8.28 4.35 -15.77
C GLU A 269 -9.09 3.06 -15.61
N HIS A 270 -8.78 2.26 -14.57
CA HIS A 270 -9.44 0.99 -14.25
C HIS A 270 -10.47 1.10 -13.11
N GLY A 271 -10.75 2.31 -12.60
CA GLY A 271 -11.73 2.51 -11.52
C GLY A 271 -11.29 1.94 -10.16
N GLN A 272 -9.98 1.75 -9.95
CA GLN A 272 -9.38 1.17 -8.74
C GLN A 272 -8.76 2.21 -7.80
N LEU A 273 -8.82 3.48 -8.15
CA LEU A 273 -8.30 4.56 -7.32
C LEU A 273 -9.35 5.02 -6.33
N GLY A 274 -9.11 4.81 -5.04
CA GLY A 274 -9.94 5.36 -3.97
C GLY A 274 -9.84 6.89 -3.88
N SER A 275 -10.75 7.48 -3.09
CA SER A 275 -10.77 8.92 -2.83
C SER A 275 -11.07 9.19 -1.37
N LEU A 276 -10.13 9.84 -0.68
CA LEU A 276 -10.31 10.23 0.72
C LEU A 276 -11.46 11.25 0.85
N SER A 277 -11.64 12.15 -0.11
CA SER A 277 -12.77 13.09 -0.14
C SER A 277 -14.11 12.36 -0.21
N GLU A 278 -14.23 11.30 -1.01
CA GLU A 278 -15.46 10.51 -1.07
C GLU A 278 -15.68 9.68 0.21
N LYS A 279 -14.62 9.18 0.84
CA LYS A 279 -14.69 8.52 2.15
C LYS A 279 -15.17 9.49 3.23
N ILE A 280 -14.70 10.74 3.23
CA ILE A 280 -15.15 11.80 4.14
C ILE A 280 -16.63 12.15 3.91
N LYS A 281 -17.09 12.21 2.66
CA LYS A 281 -18.52 12.43 2.36
C LYS A 281 -19.42 11.31 2.89
N ARG A 282 -18.96 10.06 2.77
CA ARG A 282 -19.70 8.88 3.26
C ARG A 282 -19.68 8.76 4.79
N ASN A 283 -18.54 9.06 5.41
CA ASN A 283 -18.35 9.08 6.85
C ASN A 283 -17.55 10.34 7.24
N PRO A 284 -18.21 11.43 7.72
CA PRO A 284 -17.55 12.67 8.12
C PRO A 284 -16.48 12.50 9.21
N GLU A 285 -16.56 11.46 10.04
CA GLU A 285 -15.52 11.14 11.02
C GLU A 285 -14.15 10.92 10.36
N THR A 286 -14.12 10.41 9.13
CA THR A 286 -12.87 10.23 8.35
C THR A 286 -12.10 11.55 8.17
N GLY A 287 -12.80 12.69 8.11
CA GLY A 287 -12.17 14.01 8.02
C GLY A 287 -11.30 14.37 9.23
N LYS A 288 -11.45 13.68 10.36
CA LYS A 288 -10.61 13.87 11.53
C LYS A 288 -9.18 13.33 11.35
N LEU A 289 -8.94 12.47 10.35
CA LEU A 289 -7.60 12.05 9.97
C LEU A 289 -6.75 13.21 9.44
N LEU A 290 -7.39 14.23 8.83
CA LEU A 290 -6.66 15.36 8.27
C LEU A 290 -6.01 16.20 9.39
N GLY A 291 -4.70 16.14 9.48
CA GLY A 291 -3.89 16.79 10.51
C GLY A 291 -3.72 16.00 11.80
N ALA A 292 -4.23 14.77 11.87
CA ALA A 292 -4.01 13.89 13.00
C ALA A 292 -2.64 13.19 12.87
N PHE A 293 -1.89 13.15 13.97
CA PHE A 293 -0.90 12.09 14.17
C PHE A 293 -1.60 10.87 14.73
N HIS A 294 -0.93 9.72 14.66
CA HIS A 294 -1.45 8.48 15.18
C HIS A 294 -0.73 8.10 16.47
N ALA A 295 -1.43 7.51 17.42
CA ALA A 295 -0.83 7.04 18.67
C ALA A 295 -1.54 5.79 19.20
N TYR A 296 -0.75 4.79 19.58
CA TYR A 296 -1.23 3.72 20.45
C TYR A 296 -1.06 4.15 21.91
N ALA A 297 -2.11 3.96 22.70
CA ALA A 297 -2.15 4.43 24.09
C ALA A 297 -2.45 3.29 25.08
N TRP A 298 -1.63 3.19 26.11
CA TRP A 298 -1.78 2.25 27.23
C TRP A 298 -1.82 2.98 28.57
N GLY A 299 -2.24 2.24 29.60
CA GLY A 299 -2.31 2.76 30.95
C GLY A 299 -3.13 4.03 31.05
N GLY A 300 -2.66 5.01 31.80
CA GLY A 300 -3.32 6.30 31.98
C GLY A 300 -3.39 7.15 30.71
N ALA A 301 -2.54 6.90 29.70
CA ALA A 301 -2.54 7.66 28.46
C ALA A 301 -3.85 7.47 27.66
N ARG A 302 -4.55 6.34 27.79
CA ARG A 302 -5.83 6.07 27.11
C ARG A 302 -7.07 6.56 27.85
N THR A 303 -6.91 7.12 29.05
CA THR A 303 -8.01 7.59 29.89
C THR A 303 -8.41 9.04 29.60
N ALA A 304 -9.55 9.48 30.14
CA ALA A 304 -9.99 10.86 30.05
C ALA A 304 -8.94 11.88 30.57
N SER A 305 -8.14 11.49 31.58
CA SER A 305 -7.05 12.35 32.10
C SER A 305 -5.88 12.44 31.10
N GLY A 306 -5.51 11.35 30.43
CA GLY A 306 -4.51 11.36 29.34
C GLY A 306 -4.98 12.21 28.15
N VAL A 307 -6.24 12.09 27.76
CA VAL A 307 -6.87 12.92 26.72
C VAL A 307 -6.84 14.41 27.14
N LYS A 308 -7.17 14.73 28.38
CA LYS A 308 -7.09 16.10 28.91
C LYS A 308 -5.68 16.65 28.80
N ARG A 309 -4.66 15.86 29.18
CA ARG A 309 -3.25 16.26 29.07
C ARG A 309 -2.84 16.57 27.63
N LEU A 310 -3.24 15.74 26.66
CA LEU A 310 -3.02 15.99 25.22
C LEU A 310 -3.65 17.32 24.78
N LYS A 311 -4.87 17.60 25.22
CA LYS A 311 -5.56 18.88 24.91
C LYS A 311 -4.84 20.09 25.52
N GLU A 312 -4.36 20.00 26.76
CA GLU A 312 -3.60 21.05 27.43
C GLU A 312 -2.29 21.39 26.68
N LEU A 313 -1.69 20.40 26.03
CA LEU A 313 -0.51 20.57 25.15
C LEU A 313 -0.87 21.10 23.76
N GLY A 314 -2.16 21.28 23.44
CA GLY A 314 -2.63 21.82 22.17
C GLY A 314 -2.82 20.78 21.07
N VAL A 315 -2.80 19.48 21.38
CA VAL A 315 -3.11 18.42 20.40
C VAL A 315 -4.59 18.52 20.04
N SER A 316 -4.89 18.95 18.83
CA SER A 316 -6.26 19.21 18.39
C SER A 316 -6.90 18.01 17.67
N ARG A 317 -6.10 17.12 17.10
CA ARG A 317 -6.52 15.93 16.35
C ARG A 317 -5.56 14.78 16.63
N LEU A 318 -6.11 13.59 16.78
CA LEU A 318 -5.34 12.37 17.00
C LEU A 318 -6.15 11.16 16.53
N TRP A 319 -5.52 10.19 15.91
CA TRP A 319 -6.02 8.83 15.91
C TRP A 319 -5.45 8.13 17.16
N LEU A 320 -6.33 7.67 18.04
CA LEU A 320 -5.99 7.00 19.29
C LEU A 320 -6.39 5.54 19.19
N GLY A 321 -5.39 4.66 19.08
CA GLY A 321 -5.56 3.21 19.10
C GLY A 321 -5.37 2.64 20.50
N TYR A 322 -6.09 1.57 20.80
CA TYR A 322 -5.98 0.84 22.06
C TYR A 322 -6.13 -0.66 21.84
N ASP A 323 -5.52 -1.45 22.72
CA ASP A 323 -5.72 -2.89 22.77
C ASP A 323 -7.07 -3.17 23.41
N ALA A 324 -8.02 -3.66 22.62
CA ALA A 324 -9.38 -3.88 23.07
C ALA A 324 -9.53 -5.06 24.03
N ASP A 325 -8.62 -6.00 23.96
CA ASP A 325 -8.70 -7.26 24.70
C ASP A 325 -8.04 -7.17 26.08
N MET A 326 -6.81 -6.65 26.09
CA MET A 326 -5.98 -6.65 27.30
C MET A 326 -5.97 -5.29 28.00
N ALA A 327 -6.28 -4.22 27.27
CA ALA A 327 -6.27 -2.85 27.79
C ALA A 327 -7.41 -2.00 27.17
N PRO A 328 -8.70 -2.41 27.32
CA PRO A 328 -9.83 -1.73 26.71
C PRO A 328 -10.03 -0.31 27.24
N MET A 329 -10.59 0.56 26.40
CA MET A 329 -11.09 1.87 26.82
C MET A 329 -12.53 1.78 27.31
N SER A 330 -12.83 2.45 28.43
CA SER A 330 -14.20 2.59 28.88
C SER A 330 -15.03 3.49 27.94
N SER A 331 -16.36 3.35 27.95
CA SER A 331 -17.23 4.25 27.17
C SER A 331 -17.08 5.72 27.58
N ALA A 332 -16.74 6.00 28.84
CA ALA A 332 -16.46 7.36 29.31
C ALA A 332 -15.18 7.93 28.71
N ASP A 333 -14.11 7.14 28.63
CA ASP A 333 -12.83 7.54 28.04
C ASP A 333 -12.94 7.74 26.52
N VAL A 334 -13.65 6.83 25.84
CA VAL A 334 -13.96 6.98 24.40
C VAL A 334 -14.77 8.25 24.15
N LYS A 335 -15.78 8.53 24.97
CA LYS A 335 -16.58 9.76 24.88
C LYS A 335 -15.71 11.02 25.07
N ALA A 336 -14.81 11.00 26.06
CA ALA A 336 -13.88 12.11 26.32
C ALA A 336 -12.93 12.34 25.12
N ALA A 337 -12.36 11.29 24.54
CA ALA A 337 -11.48 11.39 23.39
C ALA A 337 -12.22 11.91 22.14
N LYS A 338 -13.43 11.42 21.87
CA LYS A 338 -14.27 11.93 20.76
C LYS A 338 -14.65 13.39 20.95
N ALA A 339 -14.97 13.81 22.18
CA ALA A 339 -15.24 15.21 22.51
C ALA A 339 -14.01 16.12 22.34
N ALA A 340 -12.81 15.54 22.50
CA ALA A 340 -11.55 16.22 22.21
C ALA A 340 -11.27 16.39 20.70
N GLY A 341 -12.07 15.78 19.81
CA GLY A 341 -11.89 15.80 18.36
C GLY A 341 -11.09 14.62 17.81
N TYR A 342 -10.84 13.59 18.61
CA TYR A 342 -10.01 12.45 18.25
C TYR A 342 -10.84 11.33 17.59
N LEU A 343 -10.17 10.53 16.75
CA LEU A 343 -10.61 9.21 16.36
C LEU A 343 -10.16 8.21 17.43
N VAL A 344 -11.01 7.22 17.71
CA VAL A 344 -10.71 6.20 18.71
C VAL A 344 -11.08 4.85 18.13
N GLY A 345 -10.12 3.92 18.11
CA GLY A 345 -10.31 2.60 17.51
C GLY A 345 -9.63 1.47 18.27
N PRO A 346 -10.32 0.34 18.43
CA PRO A 346 -9.71 -0.90 18.90
C PRO A 346 -8.74 -1.44 17.88
N TYR A 347 -7.69 -2.11 18.36
CA TYR A 347 -6.90 -3.06 17.59
C TYR A 347 -7.62 -4.40 17.56
N ASP A 348 -7.69 -5.04 16.40
CA ASP A 348 -8.23 -6.38 16.21
C ASP A 348 -7.54 -7.10 15.06
N SER A 349 -7.62 -8.43 15.02
CA SER A 349 -7.13 -9.27 13.94
C SER A 349 -8.11 -10.40 13.64
N PHE A 350 -8.41 -10.63 12.36
CA PHE A 350 -9.20 -11.77 11.89
C PHE A 350 -8.33 -12.91 11.35
N ALA A 351 -7.00 -12.72 11.40
CA ALA A 351 -6.06 -13.60 10.72
C ALA A 351 -5.67 -14.84 11.51
N ASN A 352 -5.58 -14.76 12.85
CA ASN A 352 -5.02 -15.83 13.68
C ASN A 352 -6.06 -16.49 14.58
N GLY A 353 -5.96 -17.81 14.73
CA GLY A 353 -6.66 -18.60 15.73
C GLY A 353 -5.69 -19.43 16.57
N ARG A 354 -5.88 -19.43 17.91
CA ARG A 354 -5.05 -20.20 18.86
C ARG A 354 -5.92 -21.00 19.81
N PRO A 355 -5.38 -22.08 20.38
CA PRO A 355 -6.05 -22.79 21.47
C PRO A 355 -6.33 -21.84 22.64
N LYS A 356 -7.48 -21.98 23.26
CA LYS A 356 -7.81 -21.21 24.46
C LYS A 356 -6.92 -21.65 25.62
N SER A 357 -6.10 -20.75 26.12
CA SER A 357 -5.26 -20.91 27.31
C SER A 357 -5.12 -19.58 28.04
N ALA A 358 -4.56 -19.60 29.26
CA ALA A 358 -4.30 -18.38 30.02
C ALA A 358 -3.32 -17.42 29.32
N ASP A 359 -2.43 -17.95 28.50
CA ASP A 359 -1.38 -17.20 27.79
C ASP A 359 -1.79 -16.78 26.37
N THR A 360 -3.00 -17.18 25.93
CA THR A 360 -3.48 -16.83 24.59
C THR A 360 -4.10 -15.44 24.59
N PRO A 361 -3.59 -14.50 23.75
CA PRO A 361 -4.24 -13.20 23.60
C PRO A 361 -5.71 -13.36 23.19
N PRO A 362 -6.66 -12.68 23.84
CA PRO A 362 -8.08 -12.83 23.55
C PRO A 362 -8.46 -12.61 22.08
N ASN A 363 -7.76 -11.72 21.37
CA ASN A 363 -7.96 -11.48 19.93
C ASN A 363 -7.61 -12.68 19.05
N SER A 364 -6.91 -13.67 19.56
CA SER A 364 -6.60 -14.93 18.88
C SER A 364 -7.50 -16.08 19.33
N VAL A 365 -8.42 -15.84 20.28
CA VAL A 365 -9.37 -16.84 20.77
C VAL A 365 -10.68 -16.73 19.99
N TRP A 366 -11.13 -17.85 19.47
CA TRP A 366 -12.36 -17.97 18.69
C TRP A 366 -13.25 -19.09 19.26
N PRO A 367 -14.56 -19.11 18.93
CA PRO A 367 -15.42 -20.23 19.28
C PRO A 367 -14.89 -21.58 18.76
N ASP A 368 -15.22 -22.70 19.42
CA ASP A 368 -14.77 -24.05 19.08
C ASP A 368 -15.23 -24.52 17.69
N ASP A 369 -16.22 -23.90 17.10
CA ASP A 369 -16.66 -24.16 15.74
C ASP A 369 -15.93 -23.30 14.70
N VAL A 370 -15.09 -22.35 15.12
CA VAL A 370 -14.14 -21.61 14.29
C VAL A 370 -12.73 -22.21 14.41
N TYR A 371 -12.14 -22.21 15.60
CA TYR A 371 -10.82 -22.79 15.81
C TYR A 371 -10.93 -24.23 16.36
N PRO A 372 -10.26 -25.23 15.77
CA PRO A 372 -9.32 -25.17 14.64
C PRO A 372 -9.97 -25.37 13.25
N LYS A 373 -11.30 -25.42 13.12
CA LYS A 373 -11.99 -25.84 11.89
C LYS A 373 -11.80 -24.89 10.70
N PHE A 374 -11.53 -23.62 10.97
CA PHE A 374 -11.31 -22.61 9.94
C PHE A 374 -9.83 -22.39 9.65
N CYS A 375 -8.93 -23.24 10.18
CA CYS A 375 -7.51 -23.12 9.84
C CYS A 375 -7.30 -23.32 8.33
N VAL A 376 -6.57 -22.42 7.70
CA VAL A 376 -6.06 -22.60 6.32
C VAL A 376 -5.25 -23.90 6.27
N GLN A 377 -5.57 -24.77 5.32
CA GLN A 377 -4.84 -26.02 5.10
C GLN A 377 -3.82 -25.87 3.99
N ARG A 378 -2.62 -26.39 4.23
CA ARG A 378 -1.57 -26.56 3.22
C ARG A 378 -1.87 -27.74 2.30
N SER A 379 -1.14 -27.83 1.20
CA SER A 379 -1.27 -28.94 0.24
C SER A 379 -0.97 -30.33 0.80
N ASP A 380 -0.26 -30.42 1.91
CA ASP A 380 0.03 -31.65 2.63
C ASP A 380 -1.02 -32.01 3.69
N GLY A 381 -2.10 -31.21 3.80
CA GLY A 381 -3.17 -31.37 4.77
C GLY A 381 -2.85 -30.89 6.18
N THR A 382 -1.70 -30.24 6.38
CA THR A 382 -1.36 -29.63 7.67
C THR A 382 -1.88 -28.19 7.74
N PRO A 383 -2.25 -27.70 8.95
CA PRO A 383 -2.64 -26.29 9.09
C PRO A 383 -1.48 -25.34 8.77
N GLN A 384 -1.82 -24.23 8.12
CA GLN A 384 -0.87 -23.12 7.96
C GLN A 384 -0.58 -22.52 9.33
N PRO A 385 0.66 -22.60 9.86
CA PRO A 385 0.99 -22.05 11.16
C PRO A 385 0.68 -20.57 11.22
N GLY A 386 0.11 -20.12 12.34
CA GLY A 386 -0.15 -18.73 12.61
C GLY A 386 1.13 -17.94 12.90
N PHE A 387 0.97 -16.66 13.24
CA PHE A 387 2.07 -15.78 13.60
C PHE A 387 2.94 -16.40 14.70
N HIS A 388 4.25 -16.31 14.57
CA HIS A 388 5.25 -16.97 15.44
C HIS A 388 5.07 -18.50 15.56
N LYS A 389 4.54 -19.13 14.52
CA LYS A 389 4.25 -20.58 14.50
C LYS A 389 3.24 -21.04 15.57
N GLN A 390 2.46 -20.11 16.12
CA GLN A 390 1.44 -20.40 17.14
C GLN A 390 0.04 -20.47 16.50
N GLY A 391 -0.71 -21.54 16.86
CA GLY A 391 -2.03 -21.76 16.28
C GLY A 391 -2.01 -21.89 14.77
N CYS A 392 -2.94 -21.26 14.09
CA CYS A 392 -3.03 -21.25 12.64
C CYS A 392 -3.53 -19.91 12.09
N TYR A 393 -3.25 -19.64 10.82
CA TYR A 393 -3.99 -18.64 10.07
C TYR A 393 -5.39 -19.13 9.73
N LEU A 394 -6.38 -18.24 9.82
CA LEU A 394 -7.81 -18.56 9.60
C LEU A 394 -8.24 -18.22 8.18
N SER A 395 -9.00 -19.11 7.58
CA SER A 395 -9.51 -19.01 6.21
C SER A 395 -10.57 -17.93 6.11
N SER A 396 -10.32 -16.92 5.29
CA SER A 396 -11.32 -15.89 4.99
C SER A 396 -12.53 -16.48 4.25
N GLN A 397 -12.34 -17.58 3.49
CA GLN A 397 -13.43 -18.28 2.82
C GLN A 397 -14.35 -19.00 3.80
N ALA A 398 -13.78 -19.63 4.84
CA ALA A 398 -14.58 -20.26 5.89
C ALA A 398 -15.45 -19.21 6.62
N PHE A 399 -14.89 -18.04 6.91
CA PHE A 399 -15.67 -16.93 7.48
C PHE A 399 -16.78 -16.45 6.53
N GLU A 400 -16.48 -16.20 5.24
CA GLU A 400 -17.50 -15.72 4.29
C GLU A 400 -18.66 -16.71 4.13
N GLN A 401 -18.38 -18.02 4.18
CA GLN A 401 -19.41 -19.05 4.14
C GLN A 401 -20.27 -19.11 5.41
N ALA A 402 -19.64 -18.89 6.58
CA ALA A 402 -20.31 -18.99 7.89
C ALA A 402 -21.05 -17.71 8.28
N GLU A 403 -20.53 -16.53 7.89
CA GLU A 403 -20.97 -15.23 8.37
C GLU A 403 -22.49 -14.97 8.21
N PRO A 404 -23.16 -15.34 7.10
CA PRO A 404 -24.58 -15.10 6.93
C PRO A 404 -25.49 -15.78 7.97
N ALA A 405 -24.99 -16.88 8.58
CA ALA A 405 -25.77 -17.67 9.56
C ALA A 405 -25.22 -17.61 10.99
N LYS A 406 -23.91 -17.36 11.12
CA LYS A 406 -23.19 -17.48 12.40
C LYS A 406 -22.71 -16.15 12.98
N HIS A 407 -22.56 -15.12 12.13
CA HIS A 407 -22.23 -13.75 12.52
C HIS A 407 -20.96 -13.59 13.37
N TYR A 408 -19.93 -14.44 13.18
CA TYR A 408 -18.71 -14.42 13.99
C TYR A 408 -17.97 -13.08 13.92
N LEU A 409 -17.77 -12.56 12.72
CA LEU A 409 -17.11 -11.27 12.52
C LEU A 409 -18.00 -10.09 12.93
N ALA A 410 -19.30 -10.18 12.66
CA ALA A 410 -20.29 -9.19 13.07
C ALA A 410 -20.36 -9.04 14.58
N ASP A 411 -20.50 -10.16 15.31
CA ASP A 411 -20.60 -10.19 16.77
C ASP A 411 -19.34 -9.67 17.43
N ARG A 412 -18.16 -10.08 16.89
CA ARG A 412 -16.88 -9.60 17.37
C ARG A 412 -16.73 -8.10 17.17
N SER A 413 -16.92 -7.61 15.93
CA SER A 413 -16.80 -6.18 15.63
C SER A 413 -17.79 -5.34 16.44
N ARG A 414 -19.05 -5.79 16.59
CA ARG A 414 -20.07 -5.13 17.41
C ARG A 414 -19.63 -5.02 18.87
N SER A 415 -19.09 -6.10 19.41
CA SER A 415 -18.59 -6.13 20.80
C SER A 415 -17.45 -5.12 21.01
N LEU A 416 -16.49 -5.08 20.11
CA LEU A 416 -15.30 -4.22 20.22
C LEU A 416 -15.61 -2.72 20.08
N VAL A 417 -16.69 -2.35 19.36
CA VAL A 417 -17.11 -0.93 19.25
C VAL A 417 -18.27 -0.56 20.15
N ALA A 418 -18.73 -1.46 21.01
CA ALA A 418 -19.85 -1.20 21.94
C ALA A 418 -19.59 -0.05 22.92
N ASN A 419 -18.31 0.26 23.18
CA ASN A 419 -17.89 1.42 23.98
C ASN A 419 -18.07 2.78 23.25
N GLY A 420 -18.50 2.77 21.99
CA GLY A 420 -18.73 3.96 21.17
C GLY A 420 -17.55 4.41 20.33
N ALA A 421 -16.56 3.56 20.10
CA ALA A 421 -15.44 3.81 19.17
C ALA A 421 -15.96 4.17 17.77
N ASN A 422 -15.28 5.08 17.06
CA ASN A 422 -15.62 5.56 15.73
C ASN A 422 -14.58 5.20 14.65
N SER A 423 -13.53 4.49 15.03
CA SER A 423 -12.51 3.93 14.16
C SER A 423 -12.34 2.45 14.47
N TYR A 424 -11.65 1.74 13.59
CA TYR A 424 -11.29 0.33 13.75
C TYR A 424 -9.96 0.09 13.08
N PHE A 425 -9.05 -0.58 13.77
CA PHE A 425 -7.79 -1.02 13.19
C PHE A 425 -7.81 -2.53 13.06
N LEU A 426 -7.79 -3.00 11.80
CA LEU A 426 -7.78 -4.41 11.48
C LEU A 426 -6.40 -4.82 11.00
N ASP A 427 -5.72 -5.60 11.83
CA ASP A 427 -4.36 -6.02 11.61
C ASP A 427 -4.21 -6.99 10.44
N VAL A 428 -3.12 -6.91 9.71
CA VAL A 428 -2.64 -7.71 8.56
C VAL A 428 -3.62 -7.94 7.41
N ASP A 429 -4.86 -7.50 7.48
CA ASP A 429 -5.86 -7.75 6.42
C ASP A 429 -5.48 -7.15 5.08
N ALA A 430 -4.78 -6.03 5.08
CA ALA A 430 -4.32 -5.33 3.88
C ALA A 430 -2.80 -5.44 3.63
N ALA A 431 -2.07 -6.24 4.41
CA ALA A 431 -0.61 -6.36 4.32
C ALA A 431 -0.11 -7.13 3.08
N GLY A 432 -1.00 -7.73 2.30
CA GLY A 432 -0.66 -8.41 1.05
C GLY A 432 -0.30 -9.89 1.19
N GLU A 433 -0.06 -10.40 2.40
CA GLU A 433 0.11 -11.83 2.64
C GLU A 433 -1.22 -12.56 2.41
N LEU A 434 -1.32 -13.29 1.31
CA LEU A 434 -2.52 -13.99 0.88
C LEU A 434 -2.33 -15.50 0.95
N PHE A 435 -3.39 -16.23 1.32
CA PHE A 435 -3.33 -17.66 1.50
C PHE A 435 -4.11 -18.42 0.42
N ARG A 436 -3.54 -19.54 0.01
CA ARG A 436 -4.27 -20.61 -0.65
C ARG A 436 -4.71 -21.62 0.42
N ASP A 437 -5.99 -21.99 0.40
CA ASP A 437 -6.56 -22.98 1.30
C ASP A 437 -6.91 -24.25 0.53
N PHE A 438 -6.40 -25.39 0.98
CA PHE A 438 -6.62 -26.69 0.38
C PHE A 438 -7.71 -27.52 1.09
N ASP A 439 -8.35 -26.98 2.12
CA ASP A 439 -9.47 -27.65 2.78
C ASP A 439 -10.65 -27.81 1.79
N GLU A 440 -11.19 -29.03 1.70
CA GLU A 440 -12.29 -29.33 0.77
C GLU A 440 -13.60 -28.61 1.13
N LYS A 441 -13.78 -28.19 2.38
CA LYS A 441 -14.98 -27.51 2.86
C LYS A 441 -14.97 -26.02 2.53
N HIS A 442 -13.77 -25.42 2.48
CA HIS A 442 -13.60 -23.99 2.21
C HIS A 442 -12.39 -23.74 1.30
N PRO A 443 -12.33 -24.40 0.12
CA PRO A 443 -11.20 -24.23 -0.80
C PRO A 443 -11.11 -22.79 -1.26
N MET A 444 -9.90 -22.24 -1.28
CA MET A 444 -9.67 -20.83 -1.55
C MET A 444 -8.38 -20.63 -2.36
N THR A 445 -8.44 -19.82 -3.41
CA THR A 445 -7.24 -19.29 -4.07
C THR A 445 -6.78 -18.02 -3.37
N MET A 446 -5.52 -17.60 -3.60
CA MET A 446 -5.02 -16.32 -3.08
C MET A 446 -5.84 -15.12 -3.59
N ALA A 447 -6.31 -15.17 -4.84
CA ALA A 447 -7.18 -14.13 -5.39
C ALA A 447 -8.54 -14.09 -4.65
N GLN A 448 -9.09 -15.25 -4.29
CA GLN A 448 -10.32 -15.32 -3.51
C GLN A 448 -10.12 -14.80 -2.09
N ASP A 449 -8.97 -15.09 -1.46
CA ASP A 449 -8.62 -14.54 -0.14
C ASP A 449 -8.63 -13.01 -0.16
N ARG A 450 -8.01 -12.38 -1.17
CA ARG A 450 -8.05 -10.92 -1.36
C ARG A 450 -9.48 -10.39 -1.48
N ILE A 451 -10.32 -11.05 -2.27
CA ILE A 451 -11.74 -10.65 -2.44
C ILE A 451 -12.49 -10.71 -1.10
N ASN A 452 -12.31 -11.78 -0.35
CA ASN A 452 -12.96 -11.98 0.96
C ASN A 452 -12.50 -10.92 1.97
N ARG A 453 -11.20 -10.63 2.02
CA ARG A 453 -10.64 -9.58 2.90
C ARG A 453 -11.19 -8.21 2.53
N LEU A 454 -11.23 -7.86 1.25
CA LEU A 454 -11.85 -6.61 0.80
C LEU A 454 -13.33 -6.54 1.18
N ALA A 455 -14.07 -7.65 1.06
CA ALA A 455 -15.49 -7.69 1.41
C ALA A 455 -15.71 -7.44 2.91
N ARG A 456 -14.95 -8.11 3.80
CA ARG A 456 -15.09 -7.90 5.25
C ARG A 456 -14.64 -6.51 5.70
N MET A 457 -13.56 -5.98 5.13
CA MET A 457 -13.13 -4.60 5.36
C MET A 457 -14.18 -3.58 4.88
N ARG A 458 -14.79 -3.81 3.72
CA ARG A 458 -15.86 -2.95 3.21
C ARG A 458 -17.09 -2.94 4.14
N ARG A 459 -17.46 -4.09 4.70
CA ARG A 459 -18.54 -4.14 5.70
C ARG A 459 -18.27 -3.26 6.92
N LEU A 460 -17.04 -3.22 7.42
CA LEU A 460 -16.64 -2.33 8.53
C LEU A 460 -16.69 -0.86 8.10
N ALA A 461 -16.10 -0.52 6.97
CA ALA A 461 -16.03 0.85 6.47
C ALA A 461 -17.41 1.44 6.13
N ASP A 462 -18.32 0.63 5.59
CA ASP A 462 -19.69 1.04 5.21
C ASP A 462 -20.70 0.92 6.37
N GLY A 463 -20.29 0.36 7.51
CA GLY A 463 -21.14 0.16 8.68
C GLY A 463 -22.22 -0.88 8.49
N THR A 464 -21.97 -1.87 7.63
CA THR A 464 -22.88 -2.99 7.33
C THR A 464 -22.44 -4.30 7.98
N TYR A 465 -21.42 -4.25 8.85
CA TYR A 465 -20.89 -5.41 9.55
C TYR A 465 -21.88 -6.03 10.55
N ASP A 466 -22.80 -5.24 11.10
CA ASP A 466 -23.86 -5.73 11.99
C ASP A 466 -25.20 -5.82 11.24
N PRO A 467 -25.63 -7.01 10.80
CA PRO A 467 -26.88 -7.18 10.08
C PRO A 467 -28.12 -6.95 10.96
N SER A 468 -27.97 -6.95 12.27
CA SER A 468 -29.07 -6.69 13.23
C SER A 468 -29.28 -5.20 13.50
N ALA A 469 -28.34 -4.34 13.12
CA ALA A 469 -28.40 -2.92 13.39
C ALA A 469 -29.50 -2.21 12.59
N LYS A 470 -30.32 -1.43 13.26
CA LYS A 470 -31.36 -0.61 12.61
C LYS A 470 -30.78 0.54 11.76
N ARG A 471 -29.56 0.94 12.02
CA ARG A 471 -28.83 2.01 11.31
C ARG A 471 -27.40 1.56 11.07
N ARG A 472 -26.88 1.94 9.92
CA ARG A 472 -25.45 1.74 9.60
C ARG A 472 -24.57 2.49 10.60
N ASN A 473 -23.47 1.88 10.98
CA ASN A 473 -22.44 2.48 11.83
C ASN A 473 -21.08 2.41 11.13
N PRO A 474 -20.82 3.30 10.13
CA PRO A 474 -19.57 3.29 9.39
C PRO A 474 -18.39 3.64 10.30
N LEU A 475 -17.33 2.83 10.22
CA LEU A 475 -16.11 3.01 11.00
C LEU A 475 -15.01 3.61 10.14
N VAL A 476 -14.19 4.48 10.71
CA VAL A 476 -12.96 4.93 10.05
C VAL A 476 -11.97 3.78 10.12
N LEU A 477 -11.88 3.03 9.02
CA LEU A 477 -11.12 1.78 8.97
C LEU A 477 -9.67 2.02 8.60
N GLY A 478 -8.77 1.41 9.35
CA GLY A 478 -7.36 1.30 9.03
C GLY A 478 -6.85 -0.13 9.13
N SER A 479 -5.64 -0.35 8.62
CA SER A 479 -4.95 -1.63 8.69
C SER A 479 -3.45 -1.43 8.82
N GLU A 480 -2.74 -2.49 9.15
CA GLU A 480 -1.29 -2.54 9.09
C GLU A 480 -0.82 -2.65 7.63
N SER A 481 0.24 -1.94 7.27
CA SER A 481 1.03 -2.14 6.06
C SER A 481 0.23 -2.28 4.76
N ALA A 482 -0.70 -1.38 4.49
CA ALA A 482 -1.59 -1.50 3.35
C ALA A 482 -0.86 -1.53 1.99
N VAL A 483 -1.06 -2.58 1.23
CA VAL A 483 -0.73 -2.63 -0.19
C VAL A 483 -1.81 -1.95 -1.03
N SER A 484 -1.46 -1.53 -2.23
CA SER A 484 -2.27 -0.60 -3.03
C SER A 484 -3.71 -1.05 -3.34
N TRP A 485 -3.99 -2.36 -3.44
CA TRP A 485 -5.36 -2.84 -3.72
C TRP A 485 -6.37 -2.51 -2.60
N ALA A 486 -5.89 -2.24 -1.37
CA ALA A 486 -6.77 -1.87 -0.24
C ALA A 486 -7.18 -0.38 -0.24
N ASN A 487 -6.59 0.44 -1.11
CA ASN A 487 -6.79 1.90 -1.13
C ASN A 487 -8.25 2.34 -1.31
N GLU A 488 -9.08 1.53 -1.97
CA GLU A 488 -10.51 1.85 -2.15
C GLU A 488 -11.29 1.84 -0.83
N VAL A 489 -10.90 0.98 0.11
CA VAL A 489 -11.65 0.69 1.32
C VAL A 489 -11.07 1.40 2.54
N LEU A 490 -9.75 1.31 2.73
CA LEU A 490 -9.08 1.87 3.90
C LEU A 490 -9.07 3.40 3.89
N ALA A 491 -9.32 4.00 5.06
CA ALA A 491 -9.16 5.43 5.27
C ALA A 491 -7.72 5.80 5.67
N TYR A 492 -7.02 4.89 6.34
CA TYR A 492 -5.62 5.05 6.75
C TYR A 492 -4.92 3.69 6.85
N ASP A 493 -3.59 3.73 6.93
CA ASP A 493 -2.75 2.59 7.28
C ASP A 493 -1.64 3.00 8.25
N HIS A 494 -0.92 2.01 8.78
CA HIS A 494 0.27 2.20 9.61
C HIS A 494 1.50 1.63 8.91
N GLY A 495 1.76 2.11 7.71
CA GLY A 495 2.90 1.78 6.87
C GLY A 495 2.50 1.33 5.47
N SER A 496 3.26 1.81 4.50
CA SER A 496 3.10 1.49 3.08
C SER A 496 3.70 0.13 2.76
N GLY A 497 2.90 -0.92 2.80
CA GLY A 497 3.35 -2.30 2.52
C GLY A 497 4.12 -2.94 3.69
N THR A 498 4.55 -4.18 3.48
CA THR A 498 5.26 -5.00 4.44
C THR A 498 6.67 -4.49 4.76
N PRO A 499 7.38 -5.08 5.74
CA PRO A 499 8.68 -4.60 6.20
C PRO A 499 9.64 -4.28 5.06
N VAL A 500 10.17 -3.07 5.10
CA VAL A 500 11.12 -2.56 4.09
C VAL A 500 12.41 -3.37 4.11
N ASP A 501 12.77 -3.92 5.26
CA ASP A 501 13.98 -4.70 5.46
C ASP A 501 13.73 -5.76 6.53
N GLY A 502 14.09 -7.01 6.27
CA GLY A 502 13.93 -8.13 7.21
C GLY A 502 14.65 -7.92 8.55
N ARG A 503 15.64 -7.01 8.59
CA ARG A 503 16.34 -6.60 9.81
C ARG A 503 15.49 -5.68 10.72
N LEU A 504 14.30 -5.27 10.25
CA LEU A 504 13.33 -4.48 11.02
C LEU A 504 13.02 -5.11 12.38
N TRP A 505 12.79 -6.41 12.40
CA TRP A 505 12.43 -7.15 13.61
C TRP A 505 13.53 -7.14 14.67
N ALA A 506 14.81 -7.11 14.24
CA ALA A 506 15.91 -6.93 15.16
C ALA A 506 15.89 -5.57 15.86
N MET A 507 15.49 -4.53 15.14
CA MET A 507 15.36 -3.18 15.70
C MET A 507 14.14 -3.07 16.60
N GLU A 508 13.06 -3.75 16.28
CA GLU A 508 11.85 -3.79 17.10
C GLU A 508 12.14 -4.41 18.48
N THR A 509 12.77 -5.56 18.50
CA THR A 509 13.09 -6.27 19.75
C THR A 509 14.29 -5.69 20.49
N GLY A 510 15.15 -4.91 19.82
CA GLY A 510 16.41 -4.42 20.35
C GLY A 510 17.51 -5.49 20.44
N HIS A 511 17.30 -6.65 19.84
CA HIS A 511 18.24 -7.76 19.82
C HIS A 511 18.54 -8.18 18.38
N PHE A 512 19.82 -8.24 18.04
CA PHE A 512 20.29 -8.67 16.74
C PHE A 512 21.18 -9.90 16.94
N ASP A 513 20.59 -11.06 17.18
CA ASP A 513 21.34 -12.31 17.22
C ASP A 513 20.96 -13.19 16.01
N SER A 514 21.70 -14.26 15.80
CA SER A 514 21.49 -15.20 14.69
C SER A 514 20.14 -15.93 14.71
N ARG A 515 19.31 -15.70 15.72
CA ARG A 515 17.97 -16.28 15.86
C ARG A 515 16.86 -15.28 15.52
N VAL A 516 17.19 -14.14 14.93
CA VAL A 516 16.20 -13.15 14.47
C VAL A 516 15.21 -13.75 13.47
N ASP A 517 15.63 -14.77 12.72
CA ASP A 517 14.73 -15.56 11.86
C ASP A 517 13.78 -16.49 12.66
N GLU A 518 14.06 -16.68 13.96
CA GLU A 518 13.18 -17.33 14.92
C GLU A 518 13.06 -16.42 16.15
N PRO A 519 12.18 -15.40 16.12
CA PRO A 519 11.93 -14.64 17.33
C PRO A 519 11.53 -15.60 18.43
N LYS A 520 12.14 -15.46 19.61
CA LYS A 520 11.67 -16.16 20.79
C LYS A 520 10.19 -15.87 20.88
N ASP A 521 9.43 -16.92 21.13
CA ASP A 521 7.99 -16.78 21.37
C ASP A 521 7.77 -16.15 22.74
N ASP A 522 8.05 -14.85 22.80
CA ASP A 522 7.91 -14.05 24.03
C ASP A 522 6.44 -13.61 24.24
N GLY A 523 5.51 -14.17 23.44
CA GLY A 523 4.12 -13.78 23.46
C GLY A 523 3.84 -12.42 22.80
N ALA A 524 2.61 -11.90 22.99
CA ALA A 524 2.30 -10.54 22.57
C ALA A 524 3.22 -9.54 23.30
N TRP A 525 3.66 -8.50 22.58
CA TRP A 525 4.49 -7.44 23.13
C TRP A 525 5.83 -7.90 23.71
N GLY A 526 6.44 -8.96 23.18
CA GLY A 526 7.70 -9.48 23.67
C GLY A 526 7.63 -10.05 25.08
N GLY A 527 6.48 -10.62 25.49
CA GLY A 527 6.27 -11.17 26.82
C GLY A 527 5.98 -10.14 27.92
N TYR A 528 5.87 -8.85 27.57
CA TYR A 528 5.53 -7.82 28.54
C TYR A 528 4.01 -7.64 28.69
N ALA A 529 3.56 -7.30 29.90
CA ALA A 529 2.19 -6.85 30.09
C ALA A 529 1.92 -5.59 29.24
N PRO A 530 0.70 -5.42 28.68
CA PRO A 530 0.39 -4.29 27.79
C PRO A 530 0.72 -2.93 28.37
N GLU A 531 0.50 -2.72 29.67
CA GLU A 531 0.83 -1.46 30.35
C GLU A 531 2.33 -1.18 30.40
N GLN A 532 3.16 -2.21 30.31
CA GLN A 532 4.63 -2.11 30.33
C GLN A 532 5.25 -2.08 28.92
N ALA A 533 4.49 -2.51 27.90
CA ALA A 533 5.00 -2.65 26.53
C ALA A 533 5.63 -1.36 26.01
N ALA A 534 5.04 -0.20 26.29
CA ALA A 534 5.58 1.08 25.83
C ALA A 534 6.94 1.41 26.46
N ALA A 535 7.17 1.00 27.70
CA ALA A 535 8.42 1.27 28.40
C ALA A 535 9.54 0.28 28.05
N THR A 536 9.18 -0.95 27.71
CA THR A 536 10.10 -2.09 27.52
C THR A 536 10.24 -2.49 26.05
N PHE A 537 9.18 -2.93 25.41
CA PHE A 537 9.18 -3.35 24.01
C PHE A 537 9.47 -2.17 23.06
N PHE A 538 8.79 -1.04 23.25
CA PHE A 538 8.98 0.18 22.47
C PHE A 538 10.08 1.12 23.01
N LYS A 539 10.94 0.64 23.90
CA LYS A 539 12.09 1.42 24.36
C LYS A 539 12.95 1.88 23.16
N PRO A 540 13.59 3.05 23.25
CA PRO A 540 14.51 3.52 22.22
C PRO A 540 15.63 2.51 21.97
N VAL A 541 16.04 2.40 20.70
CA VAL A 541 17.13 1.54 20.25
C VAL A 541 18.08 2.36 19.41
N ARG A 542 19.40 2.30 19.72
CA ARG A 542 20.49 2.91 18.99
C ARG A 542 21.41 1.85 18.41
N VAL A 543 22.18 2.20 17.39
CA VAL A 543 23.20 1.30 16.84
C VAL A 543 24.16 0.79 17.93
N ASP A 544 24.54 1.68 18.85
CA ASP A 544 25.48 1.35 19.94
C ASP A 544 24.92 0.41 21.02
N ASP A 545 23.59 0.24 21.09
CA ASP A 545 22.96 -0.71 22.02
C ASP A 545 23.16 -2.16 21.58
N PHE A 546 23.54 -2.39 20.32
CA PHE A 546 23.82 -3.70 19.78
C PHE A 546 25.27 -4.13 20.04
N LYS A 547 25.48 -5.46 20.06
CA LYS A 547 26.84 -6.01 20.14
C LYS A 547 27.70 -5.50 18.98
N PRO A 548 29.01 -5.25 19.19
CA PRO A 548 29.89 -4.67 18.17
C PRO A 548 29.81 -5.37 16.80
N GLU A 549 29.71 -6.71 16.79
CA GLU A 549 29.62 -7.53 15.57
C GLU A 549 28.33 -7.31 14.77
N HIS A 550 27.28 -6.73 15.35
CA HIS A 550 25.99 -6.48 14.70
C HIS A 550 25.80 -5.02 14.28
N ARG A 551 26.61 -4.08 14.80
CA ARG A 551 26.40 -2.63 14.60
C ARG A 551 26.42 -2.22 13.13
N ALA A 552 27.38 -2.74 12.35
CA ALA A 552 27.45 -2.45 10.92
C ALA A 552 26.14 -2.87 10.21
N ARG A 553 25.67 -4.08 10.47
CA ARG A 553 24.45 -4.62 9.87
C ARG A 553 23.19 -3.82 10.26
N VAL A 554 23.11 -3.33 11.50
CA VAL A 554 22.02 -2.45 11.94
C VAL A 554 22.11 -1.09 11.25
N ALA A 555 23.30 -0.52 11.13
CA ALA A 555 23.51 0.75 10.43
C ALA A 555 23.12 0.64 8.94
N ASP A 556 23.46 -0.48 8.29
CA ASP A 556 23.07 -0.76 6.90
C ASP A 556 21.54 -0.88 6.74
N ALA A 557 20.87 -1.52 7.69
CA ALA A 557 19.40 -1.58 7.70
C ALA A 557 18.77 -0.20 7.84
N LEU A 558 19.26 0.64 8.75
CA LEU A 558 18.79 2.01 8.94
C LEU A 558 19.06 2.87 7.69
N LYS A 559 20.19 2.69 7.03
CA LYS A 559 20.51 3.35 5.77
C LYS A 559 19.54 2.92 4.67
N ALA A 560 19.30 1.63 4.50
CA ALA A 560 18.35 1.10 3.52
C ALA A 560 16.93 1.62 3.75
N MET A 561 16.53 1.87 5.00
CA MET A 561 15.18 2.30 5.35
C MET A 561 14.99 3.81 5.32
N TYR A 562 15.97 4.59 5.77
CA TYR A 562 15.76 6.01 6.10
C TYR A 562 16.70 6.99 5.40
N ASP A 563 17.72 6.55 4.65
CA ASP A 563 18.63 7.47 3.97
C ASP A 563 17.86 8.30 2.91
N PRO A 564 17.77 9.63 3.08
CA PRO A 564 17.01 10.49 2.17
C PRO A 564 17.56 10.48 0.74
N ALA A 565 18.82 10.09 0.54
CA ALA A 565 19.42 10.02 -0.79
C ALA A 565 18.74 8.99 -1.70
N TYR A 566 18.14 7.96 -1.11
CA TYR A 566 17.48 6.85 -1.83
C TYR A 566 15.96 6.87 -1.69
N ARG A 567 15.42 7.51 -0.64
CA ARG A 567 13.97 7.56 -0.39
C ARG A 567 13.27 8.47 -1.38
N VAL A 568 12.20 7.98 -1.99
CA VAL A 568 11.30 8.73 -2.89
C VAL A 568 9.84 8.40 -2.58
N PRO A 569 8.93 9.37 -2.70
CA PRO A 569 7.52 9.19 -2.33
C PRO A 569 6.73 8.47 -3.43
N LEU A 570 7.03 7.19 -3.69
CA LEU A 570 6.31 6.42 -4.70
C LEU A 570 4.88 6.12 -4.25
N TYR A 571 4.72 5.67 -3.00
CA TYR A 571 3.39 5.36 -2.46
C TYR A 571 2.52 6.61 -2.40
N GLU A 572 3.07 7.71 -1.89
CA GLU A 572 2.35 8.98 -1.84
C GLU A 572 2.06 9.56 -3.25
N THR A 573 2.94 9.37 -4.23
CA THR A 573 2.67 9.79 -5.61
C THR A 573 1.48 9.02 -6.18
N ALA A 574 1.36 7.72 -5.90
CA ALA A 574 0.26 6.91 -6.36
C ALA A 574 -1.02 7.14 -5.55
N LEU A 575 -0.96 7.20 -4.22
CA LEU A 575 -2.12 7.03 -3.35
C LEU A 575 -2.44 8.21 -2.43
N HIS A 576 -1.61 9.28 -2.37
CA HIS A 576 -1.96 10.49 -1.61
C HIS A 576 -3.30 11.06 -2.07
N GLY A 577 -4.18 11.34 -1.11
CA GLY A 577 -5.56 11.72 -1.36
C GLY A 577 -6.52 10.53 -1.59
N SER A 578 -6.03 9.29 -1.57
CA SER A 578 -6.85 8.08 -1.56
C SER A 578 -7.03 7.54 -0.14
N LEU A 579 -5.97 7.44 0.62
CA LEU A 579 -5.93 7.11 2.05
C LEU A 579 -4.85 7.94 2.73
N VAL A 580 -4.79 7.88 4.07
CA VAL A 580 -3.74 8.48 4.89
C VAL A 580 -2.74 7.41 5.29
N ASN A 581 -1.52 7.48 4.74
CA ASN A 581 -0.45 6.56 5.07
C ASN A 581 0.33 7.12 6.27
N ALA A 582 0.13 6.55 7.46
CA ALA A 582 0.91 6.90 8.64
C ALA A 582 2.22 6.10 8.67
N GLU A 583 3.16 6.56 9.48
CA GLU A 583 4.41 5.84 9.70
C GLU A 583 4.14 4.50 10.40
N ARG A 584 5.01 3.51 10.17
CA ARG A 584 4.90 2.17 10.77
C ARG A 584 4.79 2.21 12.29
N TRP A 585 3.85 1.45 12.83
CA TRP A 585 3.57 1.42 14.26
C TRP A 585 4.61 0.62 15.06
N GLU A 586 5.25 -0.38 14.46
CA GLU A 586 6.28 -1.22 15.09
C GLU A 586 7.55 -0.42 15.38
N LEU A 587 7.78 0.61 14.58
CA LEU A 587 8.87 1.57 14.80
C LEU A 587 8.30 2.97 15.11
N PRO A 588 7.60 3.15 16.26
CA PRO A 588 7.03 4.45 16.59
C PRO A 588 8.12 5.52 16.63
N PHE A 589 7.73 6.78 16.51
CA PHE A 589 8.67 7.90 16.33
C PHE A 589 9.80 7.95 17.36
N GLY A 590 9.53 7.56 18.61
CA GLY A 590 10.51 7.49 19.69
C GLY A 590 11.47 6.29 19.65
N LYS A 591 11.19 5.27 18.83
CA LYS A 591 11.92 3.98 18.84
C LYS A 591 13.36 4.13 18.35
N LEU A 592 13.59 4.95 17.34
CA LEU A 592 14.89 5.16 16.69
C LEU A 592 15.34 6.62 16.88
N PRO A 593 15.95 6.97 18.03
CA PRO A 593 16.26 8.36 18.37
C PRO A 593 17.16 9.05 17.35
N ASP A 594 18.13 8.32 16.81
CA ASP A 594 19.13 8.86 15.87
C ASP A 594 18.51 9.16 14.48
N GLN A 595 17.32 8.62 14.19
CA GLN A 595 16.57 8.83 12.94
C GLN A 595 15.44 9.86 13.07
N LYS A 596 15.13 10.34 14.28
CA LYS A 596 13.98 11.24 14.53
C LYS A 596 13.97 12.48 13.64
N ARG A 597 15.13 13.14 13.46
CA ARG A 597 15.23 14.34 12.62
C ARG A 597 14.81 14.07 11.19
N ASP A 598 15.39 13.06 10.58
CA ASP A 598 15.17 12.77 9.17
C ASP A 598 13.78 12.17 8.95
N ARG A 599 13.27 11.35 9.88
CA ARG A 599 11.88 10.87 9.87
C ARG A 599 10.88 12.02 9.97
N ALA A 600 11.11 13.00 10.85
CA ALA A 600 10.24 14.18 10.92
C ALA A 600 10.28 15.01 9.63
N LEU A 601 11.46 15.20 9.03
CA LEU A 601 11.60 15.90 7.75
C LEU A 601 10.88 15.15 6.61
N LEU A 602 11.02 13.81 6.53
CA LEU A 602 10.33 12.98 5.55
C LEU A 602 8.81 13.06 5.72
N ALA A 603 8.31 12.96 6.95
CA ALA A 603 6.88 13.07 7.24
C ALA A 603 6.29 14.42 6.79
N MET A 604 7.00 15.52 7.05
CA MET A 604 6.57 16.84 6.58
C MET A 604 6.66 16.96 5.05
N LEU A 605 7.73 16.45 4.43
CA LEU A 605 7.97 16.49 2.99
C LEU A 605 6.90 15.70 2.24
N TYR A 606 6.55 14.51 2.74
CA TYR A 606 5.56 13.61 2.11
C TYR A 606 4.13 13.89 2.57
N ASN A 607 3.96 14.79 3.54
CA ASN A 607 2.66 15.13 4.14
C ASN A 607 1.98 13.91 4.78
N THR A 608 2.75 13.07 5.45
CA THR A 608 2.33 11.84 6.12
C THR A 608 2.38 11.99 7.65
N PRO A 609 1.41 11.46 8.42
CA PRO A 609 1.44 11.54 9.87
C PRO A 609 2.48 10.62 10.49
N LEU A 610 3.09 11.08 11.59
CA LEU A 610 3.94 10.28 12.45
C LEU A 610 3.09 9.38 13.36
N ASN A 611 3.68 8.26 13.79
CA ASN A 611 3.07 7.33 14.74
C ASN A 611 3.82 7.33 16.08
N PHE A 612 3.07 7.34 17.18
CA PHE A 612 3.59 7.41 18.55
C PHE A 612 3.07 6.23 19.38
N VAL A 613 3.81 5.92 20.42
CA VAL A 613 3.37 5.06 21.52
C VAL A 613 3.36 5.87 22.80
N LEU A 614 2.24 5.89 23.50
CA LEU A 614 1.99 6.68 24.69
C LEU A 614 1.60 5.77 25.86
N SER A 615 2.24 5.93 27.01
CA SER A 615 1.89 5.23 28.25
C SER A 615 2.40 6.01 29.45
N ASP A 616 1.58 6.14 30.49
CA ASP A 616 1.98 6.73 31.78
C ASP A 616 3.02 5.88 32.52
N LYS A 617 3.23 4.64 32.13
CA LYS A 617 4.30 3.76 32.63
C LYS A 617 5.64 4.00 31.92
N ASP A 618 5.66 4.70 30.80
CA ASP A 618 6.89 5.09 30.13
C ASP A 618 7.47 6.36 30.75
N PRO A 619 8.67 6.34 31.35
CA PRO A 619 9.30 7.53 31.94
C PRO A 619 9.55 8.65 30.91
N ARG A 620 9.49 8.34 29.62
CA ARG A 620 9.64 9.29 28.51
C ARG A 620 8.31 9.88 28.05
N ASN A 621 7.19 9.46 28.60
CA ASN A 621 5.85 9.81 28.10
C ASN A 621 5.62 11.31 27.99
N GLU A 622 5.98 12.08 29.01
CA GLU A 622 5.80 13.54 28.99
C GLU A 622 6.64 14.20 27.87
N ARG A 623 7.84 13.70 27.60
CA ARG A 623 8.66 14.15 26.45
C ARG A 623 7.98 13.77 25.14
N ASN A 624 7.53 12.53 24.97
CA ASN A 624 6.84 12.07 23.77
C ASN A 624 5.59 12.91 23.49
N LEU A 625 4.80 13.26 24.50
CA LEU A 625 3.63 14.14 24.38
C LEU A 625 4.00 15.54 23.90
N ARG A 626 5.09 16.14 24.42
CA ARG A 626 5.56 17.47 23.99
C ARG A 626 6.09 17.45 22.56
N GLU A 627 6.85 16.43 22.18
CA GLU A 627 7.36 16.26 20.82
C GLU A 627 6.18 16.08 19.83
N LEU A 628 5.21 15.23 20.16
CA LEU A 628 3.99 15.05 19.39
C LEU A 628 3.26 16.38 19.18
N ALA A 629 3.02 17.12 20.26
CA ALA A 629 2.29 18.39 20.19
C ALA A 629 3.03 19.44 19.35
N ALA A 630 4.36 19.57 19.53
CA ALA A 630 5.18 20.54 18.80
C ALA A 630 5.24 20.23 17.30
N LEU A 631 5.45 18.97 16.93
CA LEU A 631 5.48 18.53 15.52
C LEU A 631 4.10 18.64 14.87
N GLN A 632 3.03 18.24 15.59
CA GLN A 632 1.66 18.32 15.06
C GLN A 632 1.21 19.76 14.82
N LYS A 633 1.59 20.70 15.68
CA LYS A 633 1.27 22.12 15.51
C LYS A 633 1.70 22.66 14.14
N TYR A 634 2.84 22.17 13.63
CA TYR A 634 3.32 22.50 12.29
C TYR A 634 2.62 21.67 11.22
N PHE A 635 2.53 20.37 11.42
CA PHE A 635 2.00 19.41 10.45
C PHE A 635 0.50 19.60 10.17
N ALA A 636 -0.32 19.78 11.21
CA ALA A 636 -1.77 19.73 11.09
C ALA A 636 -2.36 20.69 10.05
N PRO A 637 -1.99 21.99 10.01
CA PRO A 637 -2.55 22.91 9.00
C PRO A 637 -2.13 22.54 7.57
N LEU A 638 -0.96 21.93 7.38
CA LEU A 638 -0.46 21.49 6.08
C LEU A 638 -1.26 20.29 5.57
N HIS A 639 -1.44 19.28 6.43
CA HIS A 639 -2.18 18.08 6.10
C HIS A 639 -3.69 18.34 5.95
N GLN A 640 -4.26 19.28 6.73
CA GLN A 640 -5.65 19.72 6.54
C GLN A 640 -5.88 20.38 5.18
N ALA A 641 -4.91 21.12 4.67
CA ALA A 641 -4.99 21.75 3.37
C ALA A 641 -4.76 20.79 2.20
N ALA A 642 -3.85 19.85 2.35
CA ALA A 642 -3.35 19.02 1.25
C ALA A 642 -3.65 17.51 1.37
N GLY A 643 -4.10 16.98 2.51
CA GLY A 643 -4.27 15.55 2.75
C GLY A 643 -5.25 14.84 1.81
N THR A 644 -6.15 15.58 1.14
CA THR A 644 -7.03 15.04 0.10
C THR A 644 -6.53 15.30 -1.32
N GLN A 645 -5.38 15.97 -1.47
CA GLN A 645 -4.81 16.33 -2.77
C GLN A 645 -3.80 15.25 -3.20
N ARG A 646 -3.63 15.05 -4.50
CA ARG A 646 -2.56 14.19 -5.02
C ARG A 646 -1.20 14.86 -4.85
N LEU A 647 -0.13 14.10 -4.67
CA LEU A 647 1.24 14.56 -4.86
C LEU A 647 1.49 14.68 -6.38
N THR A 648 1.80 15.89 -6.83
CA THR A 648 1.93 16.21 -8.27
C THR A 648 3.36 16.33 -8.74
N SER A 649 4.31 16.56 -7.83
CA SER A 649 5.73 16.68 -8.17
C SER A 649 6.61 16.34 -6.99
N PHE A 650 7.69 15.63 -7.27
CA PHE A 650 8.83 15.44 -6.40
C PHE A 650 10.12 15.77 -7.16
N ARG A 651 11.06 16.47 -6.52
CA ARG A 651 12.35 16.82 -7.12
C ARG A 651 13.45 16.85 -6.07
N TRP A 652 14.61 16.35 -6.42
CA TRP A 652 15.87 16.69 -5.78
C TRP A 652 16.33 18.07 -6.28
N LEU A 653 16.73 18.95 -5.36
CA LEU A 653 17.21 20.29 -5.69
C LEU A 653 18.74 20.37 -5.68
N THR A 654 19.41 19.36 -5.13
CA THR A 654 20.86 19.23 -5.05
C THR A 654 21.32 17.89 -5.62
N GLY A 655 22.52 17.84 -6.16
CA GLY A 655 23.06 16.61 -6.77
C GLY A 655 23.35 15.48 -5.79
N ASP A 656 23.51 15.80 -4.49
CA ASP A 656 23.65 14.84 -3.39
C ASP A 656 22.30 14.40 -2.79
N HIS A 657 21.19 14.83 -3.38
CA HIS A 657 19.82 14.59 -2.96
C HIS A 657 19.46 15.09 -1.55
N SER A 658 20.33 15.90 -0.93
CA SER A 658 20.10 16.40 0.44
C SER A 658 18.99 17.43 0.55
N VAL A 659 18.64 18.13 -0.54
CA VAL A 659 17.50 19.06 -0.56
C VAL A 659 16.44 18.57 -1.51
N GLN A 660 15.21 18.43 -1.00
CA GLN A 660 14.11 17.79 -1.70
C GLN A 660 12.87 18.67 -1.65
N ARG A 661 12.05 18.60 -2.70
CA ARG A 661 10.79 19.35 -2.79
C ARG A 661 9.64 18.49 -3.28
N THR A 662 8.49 18.64 -2.64
CA THR A 662 7.20 18.09 -3.06
C THR A 662 6.20 19.20 -3.36
N VAL A 663 5.23 18.89 -4.23
CA VAL A 663 4.08 19.75 -4.53
C VAL A 663 2.81 18.90 -4.50
N PHE A 664 1.78 19.40 -3.82
CA PHE A 664 0.49 18.75 -3.70
C PHE A 664 -0.60 19.62 -4.36
N GLY A 665 -1.50 18.92 -5.09
CA GLY A 665 -2.54 19.59 -5.89
C GLY A 665 -1.92 20.57 -6.90
N ASP A 666 -2.64 21.59 -7.25
CA ASP A 666 -2.15 22.66 -8.14
C ASP A 666 -1.38 23.73 -7.34
N GLY A 667 -0.35 23.28 -6.59
CA GLY A 667 0.41 24.14 -5.70
C GLY A 667 -0.31 24.48 -4.39
N THR A 668 -1.32 23.72 -4.00
CA THR A 668 -2.03 23.89 -2.71
C THR A 668 -1.05 23.88 -1.55
N LEU A 669 -0.07 22.97 -1.60
CA LEU A 669 1.04 22.91 -0.68
C LEU A 669 2.34 22.63 -1.45
N THR A 670 3.38 23.39 -1.14
CA THR A 670 4.77 23.10 -1.57
C THR A 670 5.63 22.96 -0.35
N VAL A 671 6.35 21.85 -0.23
CA VAL A 671 7.26 21.57 0.90
C VAL A 671 8.68 21.41 0.37
N THR A 672 9.64 22.03 1.02
CA THR A 672 11.07 21.85 0.74
C THR A 672 11.77 21.45 2.03
N ALA A 673 12.43 20.29 2.03
CA ALA A 673 13.20 19.80 3.19
C ALA A 673 14.70 19.77 2.86
N ASN A 674 15.51 20.17 3.81
CA ASN A 674 16.97 20.12 3.75
C ASN A 674 17.49 19.12 4.79
N PHE A 675 17.85 17.93 4.35
CA PHE A 675 18.44 16.86 5.16
C PHE A 675 19.93 17.07 5.43
N GLY A 676 20.58 17.92 4.62
CA GLY A 676 22.01 18.21 4.73
C GLY A 676 22.36 19.04 5.97
N ALA A 677 23.66 19.32 6.12
CA ALA A 677 24.16 20.18 7.20
C ALA A 677 24.28 21.66 6.80
N LYS A 678 24.40 21.95 5.49
CA LYS A 678 24.60 23.31 4.96
C LYS A 678 23.27 23.96 4.62
N THR A 679 23.23 25.29 4.70
CA THR A 679 22.10 26.09 4.21
C THR A 679 22.03 26.05 2.68
N HIS A 680 20.83 25.87 2.14
CA HIS A 680 20.53 25.93 0.71
C HIS A 680 19.38 26.91 0.46
N ASP A 681 19.57 27.92 -0.38
CA ASP A 681 18.60 28.96 -0.71
C ASP A 681 17.88 29.55 0.54
N GLY A 682 18.64 29.81 1.59
CA GLY A 682 18.12 30.36 2.85
C GLY A 682 17.41 29.35 3.75
N LEU A 683 17.30 28.06 3.37
CA LEU A 683 16.80 26.98 4.20
C LEU A 683 17.95 26.29 4.93
N PRO A 684 18.07 26.43 6.27
CA PRO A 684 19.14 25.79 7.04
C PRO A 684 19.09 24.27 6.95
N GLY A 685 20.23 23.63 7.18
CA GLY A 685 20.32 22.18 7.30
C GLY A 685 19.44 21.66 8.44
N GLY A 686 18.82 20.49 8.24
CA GLY A 686 17.91 19.88 9.20
C GLY A 686 16.57 20.61 9.37
N CYS A 687 16.16 21.45 8.41
CA CYS A 687 14.92 22.22 8.45
C CYS A 687 14.02 21.96 7.24
N VAL A 688 12.75 22.30 7.39
CA VAL A 688 11.72 22.22 6.34
C VAL A 688 10.97 23.53 6.22
N ASP A 689 10.73 23.98 4.99
CA ASP A 689 9.87 25.10 4.64
C ASP A 689 8.61 24.58 3.92
N ALA A 690 7.44 25.01 4.39
CA ALA A 690 6.17 24.73 3.74
C ALA A 690 5.46 26.03 3.32
N ARG A 691 4.94 26.05 2.09
CA ARG A 691 4.17 27.16 1.53
C ARG A 691 2.77 26.67 1.17
N LEU A 692 1.77 27.31 1.75
CA LEU A 692 0.37 27.12 1.40
C LEU A 692 -0.06 28.16 0.36
N LYS A 693 -0.77 27.72 -0.68
CA LYS A 693 -1.33 28.59 -1.71
C LYS A 693 -2.20 29.69 -1.06
N GLY A 694 -2.00 30.93 -1.46
CA GLY A 694 -2.75 32.06 -0.92
C GLY A 694 -2.26 32.59 0.43
N ARG A 695 -1.22 32.02 1.04
CA ARG A 695 -0.58 32.57 2.23
C ARG A 695 0.76 33.22 1.89
N SER A 696 1.06 34.37 2.50
CA SER A 696 2.35 35.03 2.36
C SER A 696 3.42 34.29 3.16
N GLY A 697 4.58 34.08 2.53
CA GLY A 697 5.77 33.48 3.17
C GLY A 697 5.70 31.96 3.32
N ALA A 698 6.83 31.39 3.70
CA ALA A 698 6.96 29.99 4.07
C ALA A 698 6.89 29.82 5.59
N GLN A 699 6.23 28.75 6.02
CA GLN A 699 6.29 28.30 7.41
C GLN A 699 7.52 27.42 7.56
N ARG A 700 8.43 27.76 8.47
CA ARG A 700 9.66 27.01 8.73
C ARG A 700 9.57 26.22 10.01
N MET A 701 10.06 24.98 9.96
CA MET A 701 10.29 24.16 11.13
C MET A 701 11.64 23.45 11.04
N CYS A 702 12.35 23.40 12.16
CA CYS A 702 13.59 22.65 12.30
C CYS A 702 13.36 21.60 13.40
N PRO A 703 13.12 20.33 13.08
CA PRO A 703 12.81 19.30 14.05
C PRO A 703 13.79 19.23 15.20
N GLY A 704 15.10 19.36 14.95
CA GLY A 704 16.14 19.34 15.99
C GLY A 704 16.03 20.43 17.08
N LYS A 705 15.13 21.42 16.92
CA LYS A 705 14.83 22.42 17.96
C LYS A 705 13.67 22.02 18.88
N VAL A 706 12.88 21.01 18.50
CA VAL A 706 11.69 20.58 19.23
C VAL A 706 11.73 19.10 19.63
N ILE A 707 12.63 18.33 19.03
CA ILE A 707 12.91 16.94 19.36
C ILE A 707 14.10 16.91 20.33
N SER A 708 14.00 16.12 21.41
CA SER A 708 15.04 15.95 22.43
C SER A 708 15.63 14.54 22.42
#